data_ed3b4ae548a498d8619ffa744cc55a50
#
_entry.id   ed3b4ae548a498d8619ffa744cc55a50
#
_cell.length_a   1.000
_cell.length_b   1.000
_cell.length_c   1.000
_cell.angle_alpha   90.00
_cell.angle_beta   90.00
_cell.angle_gamma   90.00
#
_symmetry.space_group_name_H-M   'P 1'
#
loop_
_entity.id
_entity.type
_entity.pdbx_description
1 polymer ?
#
loop_
_entity_poly.entity_id
_entity_poly.type
_entity_poly.pdbx_seq_one_letter_code
_entity_poly.pdbx_strand_id
1 'polypeptide(L)'
;MEIDKRNGNVKYNDANHVYWDDNGRYISVTTLINQLSQPFDKDFWSAYKALEKILTKDQFKIEKKNLLETRKIDLKYLMDMYEFSENDFNKAQQDILDDWQKKNIESCERGTKIHAELEHSFTKKKETDLKKFGLGGKFLVNTNETLGNNNLELLDIEKGVFPEYLIYRTSSDGKFKLAGQIDLLIKDGNDIYIYDYKGLPLDTPIATINGWTTIKDIKEGDIIFDKDGNTTKVVHKSNIHYNPCYKIVFDNNNSIVADHEHRWLISFRRQEGYIEKVMTTEELYEWIKTHDRSSYNIPKILNPKPINTPKVDLPIDPYVLGVWLGDGSKSCGLITQHKGSKLWDEIIKRGYTIGNNTQHNLDKENVEMRTIYGLSSKLKELNLLQNKHIPNIFLRASYEQRLDLLRGFMDTDGYYNPGRKRFVMSTGQEWQKNDLIKLLATFGIKCSVFNIIKKLGDKKFNAWDICFSTVDFNPFLVRNQEIKINLGKNNRTFRNIIKIEPVDTIPTQCIEVDSLSHTFLFGYEMIVTHNTNAKLEDKSFFDSKTRKNQMMKYPLNNLMDCNKVHYTLQLSTYAWMLQMLDPKFNIKKLTLIHYDHEGNVTEHVVDYLKDDVIRMCKWHKKQTLLKEKADSRKPIEF
;
A
#
# COMPACT_ATOMS: atom_id res chain seq x y z
N MET A 1 12.80 40.00 -15.43
CA MET A 1 12.32 39.35 -14.18
C MET A 1 13.51 39.40 -13.25
N GLU A 2 13.37 40.08 -12.12
CA GLU A 2 14.39 40.09 -11.08
C GLU A 2 14.42 38.78 -10.33
N ILE A 3 15.54 38.44 -9.78
CA ILE A 3 15.78 37.24 -9.02
C ILE A 3 15.81 37.65 -7.56
N ASP A 4 14.90 37.08 -6.75
CA ASP A 4 15.00 37.24 -5.33
C ASP A 4 16.13 36.37 -4.80
N LYS A 5 17.05 36.97 -4.09
CA LYS A 5 18.02 36.25 -3.30
C LYS A 5 17.34 35.74 -2.05
N ARG A 6 17.76 34.56 -1.59
CA ARG A 6 17.24 34.01 -0.36
C ARG A 6 17.70 34.84 0.83
N ASN A 7 16.80 35.60 1.42
CA ASN A 7 17.10 36.53 2.49
C ASN A 7 16.21 36.38 3.74
N GLY A 8 15.41 35.30 3.80
CA GLY A 8 14.50 35.04 4.91
C GLY A 8 13.20 35.84 4.91
N ASN A 9 12.95 36.69 3.89
CA ASN A 9 11.73 37.51 3.84
C ASN A 9 10.50 36.77 3.35
N VAL A 10 10.66 35.64 2.65
CA VAL A 10 9.56 34.80 2.22
C VAL A 10 9.19 33.84 3.34
N LYS A 11 7.97 33.94 3.80
CA LYS A 11 7.37 33.07 4.82
C LYS A 11 6.70 31.88 4.12
N TYR A 12 6.72 30.73 4.76
CA TYR A 12 6.14 29.50 4.26
C TYR A 12 5.29 28.85 5.36
N ASN A 13 4.11 28.37 5.01
CA ASN A 13 3.29 27.51 5.86
C ASN A 13 3.25 26.10 5.25
N ASP A 14 3.88 25.16 5.92
CA ASP A 14 4.04 23.78 5.48
C ASP A 14 2.69 23.04 5.38
N ALA A 15 1.80 23.27 6.35
CA ALA A 15 0.50 22.60 6.38
C ALA A 15 -0.41 22.90 5.18
N ASN A 16 -0.24 24.08 4.54
CA ASN A 16 -1.08 24.54 3.44
C ASN A 16 -0.29 24.80 2.15
N HIS A 17 1.02 24.58 2.14
CA HIS A 17 1.94 24.91 1.04
C HIS A 17 1.74 26.34 0.49
N VAL A 18 1.58 27.31 1.41
CA VAL A 18 1.34 28.71 1.10
C VAL A 18 2.62 29.52 1.36
N TYR A 19 3.00 30.29 0.36
CA TYR A 19 4.19 31.15 0.39
C TYR A 19 3.74 32.62 0.34
N TRP A 20 4.34 33.49 1.18
CA TRP A 20 4.02 34.92 1.19
C TRP A 20 5.18 35.76 1.72
N ASP A 21 5.16 37.03 1.37
CA ASP A 21 5.96 38.08 1.96
C ASP A 21 5.06 39.27 2.37
N ASP A 22 5.67 40.35 2.82
CA ASP A 22 4.94 41.55 3.23
C ASP A 22 4.19 42.25 2.05
N ASN A 23 4.54 41.89 0.79
CA ASN A 23 3.96 42.44 -0.44
C ASN A 23 2.95 41.46 -1.10
N GLY A 24 2.57 40.34 -0.45
CA GLY A 24 1.52 39.45 -0.88
C GLY A 24 1.93 37.99 -1.09
N ARG A 25 1.00 37.21 -1.66
CA ARG A 25 1.17 35.76 -1.86
C ARG A 25 1.92 35.40 -3.12
N TYR A 26 2.64 34.28 -3.06
CA TYR A 26 3.24 33.58 -4.20
C TYR A 26 2.31 32.46 -4.66
N ILE A 27 2.26 32.20 -5.97
CA ILE A 27 1.70 30.98 -6.50
C ILE A 27 2.72 29.85 -6.34
N SER A 28 2.30 28.65 -5.89
CA SER A 28 3.21 27.51 -5.85
C SER A 28 3.43 26.96 -7.26
N VAL A 29 4.59 26.34 -7.49
CA VAL A 29 4.93 25.70 -8.79
C VAL A 29 3.91 24.64 -9.15
N THR A 30 3.51 23.78 -8.19
CA THR A 30 2.48 22.75 -8.39
C THR A 30 1.10 23.35 -8.71
N THR A 31 0.70 24.43 -8.01
CA THR A 31 -0.55 25.14 -8.31
C THR A 31 -0.55 25.73 -9.71
N LEU A 32 0.58 26.29 -10.15
CA LEU A 32 0.69 26.84 -11.49
C LEU A 32 0.54 25.78 -12.58
N ILE A 33 1.17 24.62 -12.42
CA ILE A 33 1.04 23.47 -13.33
C ILE A 33 -0.40 22.95 -13.34
N ASN A 34 -1.02 22.79 -12.18
CA ASN A 34 -2.40 22.29 -12.03
C ASN A 34 -3.45 23.19 -12.70
N GLN A 35 -3.20 24.51 -12.84
CA GLN A 35 -4.07 25.40 -13.64
C GLN A 35 -4.14 25.01 -15.11
N LEU A 36 -3.12 24.34 -15.63
CA LEU A 36 -3.00 23.91 -17.01
C LEU A 36 -3.37 22.44 -17.21
N SER A 37 -3.66 21.71 -16.13
CA SER A 37 -4.22 20.35 -16.17
C SER A 37 -5.74 20.39 -16.39
N GLN A 38 -6.31 19.28 -16.87
CA GLN A 38 -7.75 19.15 -16.97
C GLN A 38 -8.36 18.98 -15.56
N PRO A 39 -9.47 19.67 -15.24
CA PRO A 39 -10.04 19.59 -13.89
C PRO A 39 -10.66 18.21 -13.64
N PHE A 40 -10.45 17.69 -12.42
CA PHE A 40 -11.21 16.56 -11.91
C PHE A 40 -12.66 17.00 -11.61
N ASP A 41 -13.64 16.38 -12.26
CA ASP A 41 -15.07 16.68 -12.07
C ASP A 41 -15.58 16.00 -10.78
N LYS A 42 -15.37 16.67 -9.66
CA LYS A 42 -15.73 16.18 -8.32
C LYS A 42 -17.24 15.92 -8.20
N ASP A 43 -18.06 16.79 -8.81
CA ASP A 43 -19.51 16.72 -8.70
C ASP A 43 -20.06 15.51 -9.46
N PHE A 44 -19.61 15.32 -10.69
CA PHE A 44 -19.98 14.14 -11.46
C PHE A 44 -19.53 12.85 -10.78
N TRP A 45 -18.27 12.76 -10.34
CA TRP A 45 -17.75 11.53 -9.79
C TRP A 45 -18.33 11.18 -8.42
N SER A 46 -18.61 12.16 -7.56
CA SER A 46 -19.30 11.90 -6.28
C SER A 46 -20.73 11.41 -6.50
N ALA A 47 -21.45 12.05 -7.43
CA ALA A 47 -22.81 11.65 -7.81
C ALA A 47 -22.84 10.26 -8.47
N TYR A 48 -21.89 9.98 -9.38
CA TYR A 48 -21.74 8.65 -10.00
C TYR A 48 -21.51 7.55 -8.94
N LYS A 49 -20.67 7.83 -7.94
CA LYS A 49 -20.41 6.90 -6.83
C LYS A 49 -21.59 6.75 -5.88
N ALA A 50 -22.36 7.81 -5.68
CA ALA A 50 -23.61 7.73 -4.92
C ALA A 50 -24.62 6.80 -5.60
N LEU A 51 -24.78 6.91 -6.90
CA LEU A 51 -25.63 6.01 -7.68
C LEU A 51 -25.13 4.56 -7.65
N GLU A 52 -23.82 4.34 -7.69
CA GLU A 52 -23.22 3.01 -7.57
C GLU A 52 -23.52 2.34 -6.20
N LYS A 53 -23.71 3.15 -5.12
CA LYS A 53 -24.11 2.66 -3.78
C LYS A 53 -25.61 2.39 -3.66
N ILE A 54 -26.45 3.18 -4.30
CA ILE A 54 -27.91 3.16 -4.14
C ILE A 54 -28.55 2.13 -5.06
N LEU A 55 -28.13 2.09 -6.32
CA LEU A 55 -28.69 1.18 -7.31
C LEU A 55 -28.15 -0.24 -7.09
N THR A 56 -28.99 -1.24 -7.40
CA THR A 56 -28.51 -2.62 -7.47
C THR A 56 -27.43 -2.76 -8.56
N LYS A 57 -26.62 -3.79 -8.48
CA LYS A 57 -25.54 -4.03 -9.45
C LYS A 57 -26.04 -4.08 -10.91
N ASP A 58 -27.24 -4.66 -11.12
CA ASP A 58 -27.81 -4.81 -12.46
C ASP A 58 -28.38 -3.46 -12.97
N GLN A 59 -29.08 -2.72 -12.12
CA GLN A 59 -29.57 -1.36 -12.42
C GLN A 59 -28.42 -0.41 -12.76
N PHE A 60 -27.38 -0.38 -11.91
CA PHE A 60 -26.21 0.45 -12.17
C PHE A 60 -25.46 0.06 -13.45
N LYS A 61 -25.40 -1.23 -13.78
CA LYS A 61 -24.77 -1.73 -15.01
C LYS A 61 -25.48 -1.22 -16.27
N ILE A 62 -26.82 -1.08 -16.23
CA ILE A 62 -27.61 -0.55 -17.34
C ILE A 62 -27.23 0.91 -17.58
N GLU A 63 -27.20 1.73 -16.54
CA GLU A 63 -26.94 3.16 -16.63
C GLU A 63 -25.46 3.53 -16.83
N LYS A 64 -24.55 2.71 -16.36
CA LYS A 64 -23.10 2.97 -16.33
C LYS A 64 -22.52 3.47 -17.65
N LYS A 65 -22.93 2.86 -18.76
CA LYS A 65 -22.43 3.24 -20.09
C LYS A 65 -22.85 4.65 -20.45
N ASN A 66 -24.13 4.96 -20.29
CA ASN A 66 -24.68 6.27 -20.58
C ASN A 66 -24.10 7.37 -19.69
N LEU A 67 -24.00 7.13 -18.38
CA LEU A 67 -23.39 8.05 -17.41
C LEU A 67 -21.93 8.40 -17.77
N LEU A 68 -21.13 7.39 -18.14
CA LEU A 68 -19.73 7.59 -18.52
C LEU A 68 -19.57 8.28 -19.88
N GLU A 69 -20.48 8.03 -20.81
CA GLU A 69 -20.45 8.63 -22.15
C GLU A 69 -20.92 10.07 -22.15
N THR A 70 -22.01 10.38 -21.45
CA THR A 70 -22.62 11.71 -21.43
C THR A 70 -22.01 12.65 -20.43
N ARG A 71 -21.44 12.11 -19.35
CA ARG A 71 -21.00 12.87 -18.16
C ARG A 71 -22.11 13.72 -17.56
N LYS A 72 -23.35 13.27 -17.71
CA LYS A 72 -24.55 13.94 -17.16
C LYS A 72 -25.35 12.93 -16.36
N ILE A 73 -25.85 13.38 -15.22
CA ILE A 73 -26.73 12.61 -14.34
C ILE A 73 -28.10 13.31 -14.35
N ASP A 74 -29.09 12.67 -14.93
CA ASP A 74 -30.48 13.09 -14.78
C ASP A 74 -31.07 12.40 -13.55
N LEU A 75 -30.90 13.05 -12.39
CA LEU A 75 -31.29 12.48 -11.11
C LEU A 75 -32.79 12.22 -11.04
N LYS A 76 -33.62 13.11 -11.64
CA LYS A 76 -35.07 12.95 -11.64
C LYS A 76 -35.47 11.68 -12.40
N TYR A 77 -34.95 11.49 -13.60
CA TYR A 77 -35.19 10.27 -14.39
C TYR A 77 -34.79 9.01 -13.63
N LEU A 78 -33.62 9.02 -12.96
CA LEU A 78 -33.10 7.86 -12.23
C LEU A 78 -33.93 7.55 -10.97
N MET A 79 -34.41 8.57 -10.26
CA MET A 79 -35.30 8.40 -9.11
C MET A 79 -36.66 7.80 -9.55
N ASP A 80 -37.23 8.31 -10.62
CA ASP A 80 -38.50 7.80 -11.14
C ASP A 80 -38.37 6.35 -11.65
N MET A 81 -37.22 6.00 -12.23
CA MET A 81 -36.96 4.68 -12.83
C MET A 81 -36.63 3.61 -11.79
N TYR A 82 -35.91 3.96 -10.71
CA TYR A 82 -35.35 3.00 -9.76
C TYR A 82 -35.82 3.18 -8.32
N GLU A 83 -36.84 4.00 -8.09
CA GLU A 83 -37.59 4.16 -6.83
C GLU A 83 -36.69 4.45 -5.58
N PHE A 84 -35.72 5.38 -5.70
CA PHE A 84 -34.95 5.87 -4.55
C PHE A 84 -35.28 7.35 -4.28
N SER A 85 -35.02 7.81 -3.04
CA SER A 85 -35.30 9.21 -2.69
C SER A 85 -34.10 10.13 -2.96
N GLU A 86 -34.38 11.40 -3.23
CA GLU A 86 -33.37 12.44 -3.35
C GLU A 86 -32.52 12.58 -2.05
N ASN A 87 -33.16 12.35 -0.91
CA ASN A 87 -32.48 12.39 0.39
C ASN A 87 -31.46 11.26 0.54
N ASP A 88 -31.78 10.05 0.10
CA ASP A 88 -30.85 8.92 0.12
C ASP A 88 -29.65 9.17 -0.82
N PHE A 89 -29.92 9.75 -1.98
CA PHE A 89 -28.88 10.13 -2.93
C PHE A 89 -27.97 11.21 -2.37
N ASN A 90 -28.52 12.31 -1.85
CA ASN A 90 -27.76 13.41 -1.28
C ASN A 90 -26.93 12.97 -0.08
N LYS A 91 -27.48 12.11 0.78
CA LYS A 91 -26.77 11.50 1.89
C LYS A 91 -25.60 10.63 1.41
N ALA A 92 -25.85 9.76 0.46
CA ALA A 92 -24.79 8.89 -0.11
C ALA A 92 -23.68 9.71 -0.80
N GLN A 93 -24.05 10.78 -1.51
CA GLN A 93 -23.09 11.70 -2.13
C GLN A 93 -22.29 12.48 -1.09
N GLN A 94 -22.94 12.97 -0.04
CA GLN A 94 -22.26 13.68 1.04
C GLN A 94 -21.31 12.77 1.81
N ASP A 95 -21.71 11.55 2.13
CA ASP A 95 -20.84 10.55 2.77
C ASP A 95 -19.57 10.30 1.96
N ILE A 96 -19.66 10.30 0.62
CA ILE A 96 -18.50 10.14 -0.27
C ILE A 96 -17.61 11.38 -0.23
N LEU A 97 -18.22 12.57 -0.26
CA LEU A 97 -17.48 13.84 -0.20
C LEU A 97 -16.76 14.02 1.12
N ASP A 98 -17.41 13.64 2.23
CA ASP A 98 -16.84 13.71 3.58
C ASP A 98 -15.68 12.69 3.74
N ASP A 99 -15.84 11.49 3.22
CA ASP A 99 -14.78 10.47 3.19
C ASP A 99 -13.56 10.96 2.38
N TRP A 100 -13.79 11.57 1.21
CA TRP A 100 -12.72 12.16 0.41
C TRP A 100 -12.02 13.33 1.13
N GLN A 101 -12.79 14.18 1.82
CA GLN A 101 -12.23 15.31 2.58
C GLN A 101 -11.42 14.85 3.79
N LYS A 102 -11.93 13.87 4.55
CA LYS A 102 -11.23 13.28 5.68
C LYS A 102 -9.89 12.65 5.25
N LYS A 103 -9.91 11.88 4.17
CA LYS A 103 -8.72 11.25 3.59
C LYS A 103 -7.70 12.29 3.11
N ASN A 104 -8.15 13.41 2.58
CA ASN A 104 -7.27 14.50 2.15
C ASN A 104 -6.56 15.18 3.35
N ILE A 105 -7.28 15.46 4.46
CA ILE A 105 -6.70 16.06 5.66
C ILE A 105 -5.65 15.14 6.29
N GLU A 106 -6.00 13.88 6.52
CA GLU A 106 -5.09 12.86 7.07
C GLU A 106 -3.83 12.66 6.22
N SER A 107 -3.90 12.96 4.94
CA SER A 107 -2.82 12.85 3.98
C SER A 107 -1.84 14.02 4.04
N CYS A 108 -2.35 15.24 4.14
CA CYS A 108 -1.52 16.44 4.25
C CYS A 108 -0.68 16.41 5.54
N GLU A 109 -1.28 16.03 6.68
CA GLU A 109 -0.59 15.94 7.97
C GLU A 109 0.58 14.94 7.96
N ARG A 110 0.46 13.87 7.16
CA ARG A 110 1.50 12.84 7.02
C ARG A 110 2.62 13.22 6.06
N GLY A 111 2.31 13.92 4.97
CA GLY A 111 3.32 14.47 4.05
C GLY A 111 4.33 15.33 4.80
N THR A 112 3.84 16.25 5.60
CA THR A 112 4.65 17.17 6.42
C THR A 112 5.62 16.44 7.35
N LYS A 113 5.20 15.31 7.96
CA LYS A 113 6.05 14.55 8.89
C LYS A 113 7.22 13.87 8.18
N ILE A 114 7.03 13.39 6.97
CA ILE A 114 8.06 12.67 6.20
C ILE A 114 9.09 13.62 5.61
N HIS A 115 8.65 14.79 5.14
CA HIS A 115 9.56 15.87 4.75
C HIS A 115 10.47 16.26 5.92
N ALA A 116 9.92 16.38 7.15
CA ALA A 116 10.69 16.63 8.35
C ALA A 116 11.70 15.51 8.70
N GLU A 117 11.37 14.24 8.45
CA GLU A 117 12.27 13.11 8.71
C GLU A 117 13.44 13.04 7.69
N LEU A 118 13.20 13.35 6.41
CA LEU A 118 14.25 13.47 5.38
C LEU A 118 15.19 14.64 5.68
N GLU A 119 14.64 15.79 6.01
CA GLU A 119 15.38 16.93 6.51
C GLU A 119 16.25 16.53 7.71
N HIS A 120 15.67 15.80 8.66
CA HIS A 120 16.34 15.35 9.88
C HIS A 120 17.48 14.34 9.62
N SER A 121 17.43 13.53 8.57
CA SER A 121 18.49 12.59 8.18
C SER A 121 19.77 13.29 7.72
N PHE A 122 19.62 14.49 7.14
CA PHE A 122 20.74 15.34 6.76
C PHE A 122 21.11 16.33 7.86
N THR A 123 20.16 16.89 8.61
CA THR A 123 20.36 17.96 9.59
C THR A 123 21.27 17.59 10.76
N LYS A 124 21.42 16.30 11.07
CA LYS A 124 22.37 15.81 12.11
C LYS A 124 23.83 15.85 11.68
N LYS A 125 24.13 16.14 10.41
CA LYS A 125 25.48 16.14 9.85
C LYS A 125 25.81 17.53 9.32
N LYS A 126 26.96 18.06 9.71
CA LYS A 126 27.47 19.31 9.10
C LYS A 126 28.02 19.09 7.69
N GLU A 127 28.48 17.87 7.39
CA GLU A 127 29.01 17.45 6.08
C GLU A 127 28.56 16.04 5.74
N THR A 128 28.37 15.76 4.47
CA THR A 128 27.98 14.42 3.95
C THR A 128 28.82 14.04 2.73
N ASP A 129 29.01 12.74 2.52
CA ASP A 129 29.64 12.15 1.33
C ASP A 129 28.52 11.68 0.37
N LEU A 130 28.61 12.10 -0.88
CA LEU A 130 27.62 11.81 -1.92
C LEU A 130 28.12 10.83 -2.98
N LYS A 131 29.06 9.94 -2.64
CA LYS A 131 29.54 8.89 -3.57
C LYS A 131 28.43 8.07 -4.19
N LYS A 132 27.35 7.82 -3.43
CA LYS A 132 26.15 7.12 -3.92
C LYS A 132 25.42 7.85 -5.06
N PHE A 133 25.63 9.16 -5.21
CA PHE A 133 25.13 9.98 -6.32
C PHE A 133 26.18 10.20 -7.44
N GLY A 134 27.30 9.48 -7.38
CA GLY A 134 28.40 9.65 -8.32
C GLY A 134 29.21 10.92 -8.10
N LEU A 135 29.02 11.61 -6.98
CA LEU A 135 29.68 12.88 -6.65
C LEU A 135 30.77 12.66 -5.60
N GLY A 136 31.99 13.06 -5.92
CA GLY A 136 33.15 12.91 -5.04
C GLY A 136 33.35 14.11 -4.11
N GLY A 137 33.83 13.85 -2.90
CA GLY A 137 34.19 14.87 -1.91
C GLY A 137 33.12 15.08 -0.84
N LYS A 138 33.41 16.07 0.02
CA LYS A 138 32.52 16.44 1.15
C LYS A 138 31.64 17.60 0.74
N PHE A 139 30.34 17.48 1.05
CA PHE A 139 29.33 18.48 0.79
C PHE A 139 28.80 19.04 2.12
N LEU A 140 28.67 20.37 2.20
CA LEU A 140 28.06 21.03 3.36
C LEU A 140 26.54 20.79 3.35
N VAL A 141 25.98 20.42 4.48
CA VAL A 141 24.53 20.27 4.63
C VAL A 141 23.95 21.59 5.11
N ASN A 142 22.99 22.11 4.34
CA ASN A 142 22.36 23.41 4.58
C ASN A 142 20.85 23.23 4.61
N THR A 143 20.22 23.52 5.74
CA THR A 143 18.77 23.50 5.91
C THR A 143 18.17 24.89 5.74
N ASN A 144 16.85 24.98 5.61
CA ASN A 144 16.14 26.24 5.59
C ASN A 144 16.42 27.09 6.85
N GLU A 145 16.55 26.45 8.00
CA GLU A 145 16.86 27.12 9.27
C GLU A 145 18.26 27.75 9.25
N THR A 146 19.27 27.00 8.76
CA THR A 146 20.65 27.52 8.67
C THR A 146 20.81 28.60 7.62
N LEU A 147 20.07 28.56 6.51
CA LEU A 147 20.11 29.54 5.45
C LEU A 147 19.27 30.80 5.79
N GLY A 148 18.11 30.63 6.42
CA GLY A 148 17.14 31.70 6.64
C GLY A 148 17.64 32.83 7.54
N ASN A 149 18.32 32.50 8.62
CA ASN A 149 18.74 33.48 9.64
C ASN A 149 20.14 34.04 9.42
N ASN A 150 20.99 33.39 8.59
CA ASN A 150 22.39 33.75 8.44
C ASN A 150 22.74 34.40 7.08
N ASN A 151 21.74 34.69 6.26
CA ASN A 151 21.90 35.22 4.89
C ASN A 151 22.93 34.42 4.03
N LEU A 152 23.04 33.10 4.34
CA LEU A 152 23.85 32.19 3.50
C LEU A 152 23.09 31.96 2.19
N GLU A 153 23.62 32.51 1.13
CA GLU A 153 23.09 32.36 -0.22
C GLU A 153 23.66 31.12 -0.89
N LEU A 154 22.84 30.47 -1.72
CA LEU A 154 23.27 29.32 -2.53
C LEU A 154 24.56 29.64 -3.33
N LEU A 155 24.77 30.91 -3.71
CA LEU A 155 25.93 31.39 -4.48
C LEU A 155 27.23 31.22 -3.72
N ASP A 156 27.21 31.39 -2.39
CA ASP A 156 28.41 31.42 -1.55
C ASP A 156 28.91 30.02 -1.19
N ILE A 157 28.13 28.98 -1.50
CA ILE A 157 28.42 27.58 -1.17
C ILE A 157 28.92 26.88 -2.42
N GLU A 158 30.19 26.44 -2.43
CA GLU A 158 30.80 25.75 -3.57
C GLU A 158 30.24 24.31 -3.71
N LYS A 159 30.19 23.56 -2.61
CA LYS A 159 29.67 22.20 -2.57
C LYS A 159 28.64 22.08 -1.45
N GLY A 160 27.35 21.95 -1.80
CA GLY A 160 26.25 21.93 -0.85
C GLY A 160 25.15 20.95 -1.15
N VAL A 161 24.52 20.45 -0.10
CA VAL A 161 23.29 19.69 -0.10
C VAL A 161 22.22 20.50 0.60
N PHE A 162 21.08 20.67 -0.02
CA PHE A 162 20.00 21.52 0.43
C PHE A 162 18.71 20.71 0.40
N PRO A 163 18.38 19.97 1.48
CA PRO A 163 17.08 19.32 1.61
C PRO A 163 15.99 20.37 1.79
N GLU A 164 14.82 20.12 1.24
CA GLU A 164 13.62 20.96 1.33
C GLU A 164 13.90 22.44 0.98
N TYR A 165 14.71 22.66 -0.06
CA TYR A 165 15.18 23.99 -0.42
C TYR A 165 14.05 24.88 -0.93
N LEU A 166 13.69 25.91 -0.16
CA LEU A 166 12.72 26.92 -0.55
C LEU A 166 13.30 27.80 -1.66
N ILE A 167 12.67 27.82 -2.82
CA ILE A 167 13.01 28.69 -3.95
C ILE A 167 11.83 29.62 -4.31
N TYR A 168 12.11 30.87 -4.57
CA TYR A 168 11.06 31.84 -4.91
C TYR A 168 11.56 32.90 -5.89
N ARG A 169 10.61 33.57 -6.55
CA ARG A 169 10.89 34.58 -7.56
C ARG A 169 9.75 35.59 -7.69
N THR A 170 10.14 36.87 -7.83
CA THR A 170 9.23 37.97 -8.10
C THR A 170 9.60 38.64 -9.41
N SER A 171 8.64 39.05 -10.23
CA SER A 171 8.90 39.87 -11.42
C SER A 171 9.24 41.31 -11.02
N SER A 172 9.99 42.02 -11.88
CA SER A 172 10.39 43.42 -11.66
C SER A 172 9.23 44.38 -11.36
N ASP A 173 8.04 44.08 -11.87
CA ASP A 173 6.80 44.83 -11.62
C ASP A 173 6.01 44.33 -10.40
N GLY A 174 6.52 43.36 -9.64
CA GLY A 174 5.87 42.76 -8.46
C GLY A 174 4.63 41.92 -8.72
N LYS A 175 4.17 41.85 -9.98
CA LYS A 175 2.87 41.28 -10.34
C LYS A 175 2.86 39.77 -10.54
N PHE A 176 4.01 39.15 -10.70
CA PHE A 176 4.15 37.71 -10.78
C PHE A 176 5.10 37.22 -9.70
N LYS A 177 4.58 36.45 -8.78
CA LYS A 177 5.29 35.84 -7.66
C LYS A 177 5.14 34.34 -7.70
N LEU A 178 6.26 33.60 -7.80
CA LEU A 178 6.32 32.15 -7.91
C LEU A 178 7.21 31.59 -6.80
N ALA A 179 6.78 30.56 -6.11
CA ALA A 179 7.58 29.87 -5.11
C ALA A 179 7.35 28.34 -5.15
N GLY A 180 8.31 27.59 -4.58
CA GLY A 180 8.24 26.15 -4.43
C GLY A 180 9.32 25.64 -3.52
N GLN A 181 9.23 24.36 -3.18
CA GLN A 181 10.18 23.65 -2.34
C GLN A 181 10.76 22.49 -3.14
N ILE A 182 12.08 22.39 -3.17
CA ILE A 182 12.83 21.34 -3.85
C ILE A 182 13.15 20.28 -2.81
N ASP A 183 12.68 19.04 -2.96
CA ASP A 183 12.86 17.97 -1.97
C ASP A 183 14.34 17.73 -1.67
N LEU A 184 15.18 17.69 -2.72
CA LEU A 184 16.63 17.65 -2.56
C LEU A 184 17.33 18.41 -3.69
N LEU A 185 18.09 19.42 -3.33
CA LEU A 185 18.98 20.17 -4.22
C LEU A 185 20.44 19.86 -3.87
N ILE A 186 21.26 19.54 -4.87
CA ILE A 186 22.72 19.39 -4.72
C ILE A 186 23.42 20.37 -5.66
N LYS A 187 24.42 21.08 -5.12
CA LYS A 187 25.30 22.00 -5.85
C LYS A 187 26.75 21.51 -5.76
N ASP A 188 27.41 21.35 -6.88
CA ASP A 188 28.84 21.05 -7.00
C ASP A 188 29.51 22.07 -7.95
N GLY A 189 30.12 23.11 -7.41
CA GLY A 189 30.54 24.27 -8.17
C GLY A 189 29.36 24.98 -8.84
N ASN A 190 29.35 25.01 -10.16
CA ASN A 190 28.25 25.55 -10.96
C ASN A 190 27.25 24.46 -11.40
N ASP A 191 27.50 23.18 -11.10
CA ASP A 191 26.67 22.08 -11.50
C ASP A 191 25.54 21.85 -10.49
N ILE A 192 24.31 21.71 -10.99
CA ILE A 192 23.06 21.61 -10.20
C ILE A 192 22.34 20.31 -10.50
N TYR A 193 21.84 19.64 -9.42
CA TYR A 193 21.11 18.38 -9.44
C TYR A 193 19.86 18.48 -8.56
N ILE A 194 18.69 18.01 -9.04
CA ILE A 194 17.36 18.14 -8.38
C ILE A 194 16.58 16.81 -8.38
N TYR A 195 15.88 16.45 -7.29
CA TYR A 195 15.32 15.07 -7.00
C TYR A 195 13.94 14.97 -6.26
N ASP A 196 13.03 13.85 -6.49
CA ASP A 196 11.61 13.57 -5.95
C ASP A 196 11.11 12.07 -5.90
N TYR A 197 10.03 11.54 -5.06
CA TYR A 197 9.72 10.07 -4.62
C TYR A 197 8.26 9.45 -4.54
N LYS A 198 7.83 7.96 -4.40
CA LYS A 198 6.44 7.30 -4.48
C LYS A 198 6.09 5.85 -3.96
N GLY A 199 4.71 5.30 -3.82
CA GLY A 199 4.18 4.10 -3.10
C GLY A 199 2.90 3.20 -3.06
N LEU A 200 2.45 2.44 -1.93
CA LEU A 200 1.33 1.46 -1.66
C LEU A 200 0.30 1.91 -0.58
N PRO A 201 -0.96 1.30 -0.46
CA PRO A 201 -1.97 1.69 0.55
C PRO A 201 -1.47 1.62 2.00
N LEU A 202 -1.88 2.58 2.80
CA LEU A 202 -1.32 2.82 4.14
C LEU A 202 -1.69 1.78 5.18
N ASP A 203 -2.88 1.21 5.09
CA ASP A 203 -3.43 0.21 5.99
C ASP A 203 -3.02 -1.23 5.64
N THR A 204 -2.20 -1.39 4.58
CA THR A 204 -1.73 -2.70 4.14
C THR A 204 -0.92 -3.39 5.25
N PRO A 205 -1.35 -4.57 5.75
CA PRO A 205 -0.63 -5.27 6.80
C PRO A 205 0.72 -5.79 6.31
N ILE A 206 1.76 -5.64 7.14
CA ILE A 206 3.11 -6.17 6.91
C ILE A 206 3.50 -7.10 8.06
N ALA A 207 4.01 -8.28 7.70
CA ALA A 207 4.50 -9.25 8.67
C ALA A 207 5.93 -8.90 9.12
N THR A 208 6.12 -8.55 10.39
CA THR A 208 7.45 -8.34 11.01
C THR A 208 7.85 -9.54 11.86
N ILE A 209 9.10 -9.60 12.29
CA ILE A 209 9.58 -10.62 13.24
C ILE A 209 8.88 -10.54 14.61
N ASN A 210 8.29 -9.40 14.97
CA ASN A 210 7.62 -9.16 16.25
C ASN A 210 6.08 -9.27 16.16
N GLY A 211 5.51 -9.52 14.97
CA GLY A 211 4.07 -9.58 14.76
C GLY A 211 3.63 -8.90 13.47
N TRP A 212 2.61 -8.04 13.55
CA TRP A 212 2.05 -7.34 12.41
C TRP A 212 2.13 -5.84 12.61
N THR A 213 2.46 -5.12 11.56
CA THR A 213 2.37 -3.66 11.43
C THR A 213 1.62 -3.30 10.15
N THR A 214 1.55 -2.03 9.81
CA THR A 214 0.98 -1.57 8.53
C THR A 214 2.05 -0.85 7.70
N ILE A 215 1.80 -0.65 6.40
CA ILE A 215 2.67 0.20 5.57
C ILE A 215 2.82 1.60 6.20
N LYS A 216 1.75 2.11 6.83
CA LYS A 216 1.78 3.39 7.54
C LYS A 216 2.75 3.40 8.73
N ASP A 217 2.75 2.33 9.52
CA ASP A 217 3.41 2.30 10.83
C ASP A 217 4.79 1.66 10.80
N ILE A 218 5.15 0.95 9.72
CA ILE A 218 6.46 0.34 9.52
C ILE A 218 7.53 1.43 9.42
N LYS A 219 8.72 1.15 9.95
CA LYS A 219 9.85 2.08 10.01
C LYS A 219 11.07 1.51 9.31
N GLU A 220 11.93 2.39 8.84
CA GLU A 220 13.28 2.01 8.44
C GLU A 220 14.00 1.33 9.60
N GLY A 221 14.62 0.21 9.31
CA GLY A 221 15.25 -0.65 10.32
C GLY A 221 14.38 -1.81 10.79
N ASP A 222 13.06 -1.80 10.54
CA ASP A 222 12.19 -2.93 10.85
C ASP A 222 12.56 -4.16 10.03
N ILE A 223 12.45 -5.33 10.67
CA ILE A 223 12.77 -6.61 10.04
C ILE A 223 11.47 -7.30 9.64
N ILE A 224 11.35 -7.61 8.36
CA ILE A 224 10.21 -8.27 7.71
C ILE A 224 10.67 -9.52 6.96
N PHE A 225 9.85 -10.10 6.10
CA PHE A 225 10.16 -11.34 5.38
C PHE A 225 10.10 -11.15 3.85
N ASP A 226 11.00 -11.82 3.13
CA ASP A 226 11.04 -11.89 1.67
C ASP A 226 10.33 -13.14 1.11
N LYS A 227 10.29 -13.30 -0.24
CA LYS A 227 9.66 -14.46 -0.91
C LYS A 227 10.26 -15.81 -0.54
N ASP A 228 11.53 -15.82 -0.14
CA ASP A 228 12.25 -17.04 0.26
C ASP A 228 12.07 -17.36 1.75
N GLY A 229 11.27 -16.55 2.47
CA GLY A 229 10.99 -16.70 3.89
C GLY A 229 12.11 -16.18 4.80
N ASN A 230 13.16 -15.61 4.23
CA ASN A 230 14.25 -15.04 4.99
C ASN A 230 13.88 -13.67 5.55
N THR A 231 14.55 -13.29 6.62
CA THR A 231 14.41 -11.94 7.16
C THR A 231 15.12 -10.94 6.25
N THR A 232 14.48 -9.80 6.04
CA THR A 232 15.00 -8.65 5.29
C THR A 232 14.69 -7.37 6.04
N LYS A 233 15.55 -6.38 5.92
CA LYS A 233 15.43 -5.11 6.61
C LYS A 233 14.76 -4.08 5.72
N VAL A 234 13.83 -3.31 6.27
CA VAL A 234 13.30 -2.12 5.62
C VAL A 234 14.39 -1.06 5.60
N VAL A 235 14.87 -0.70 4.42
CA VAL A 235 15.96 0.28 4.25
C VAL A 235 15.46 1.65 3.88
N HIS A 236 14.28 1.73 3.30
CA HIS A 236 13.63 2.99 2.97
C HIS A 236 12.10 2.86 3.01
N LYS A 237 11.44 3.99 3.24
CA LYS A 237 9.98 4.15 3.21
C LYS A 237 9.63 5.42 2.46
N SER A 238 8.85 5.30 1.38
CA SER A 238 8.49 6.43 0.52
C SER A 238 7.47 7.36 1.17
N ASN A 239 7.21 8.49 0.52
CA ASN A 239 6.08 9.36 0.81
C ASN A 239 4.74 8.70 0.47
N ILE A 240 3.64 9.30 0.91
CA ILE A 240 2.28 8.85 0.61
C ILE A 240 1.85 9.44 -0.74
N HIS A 241 1.22 8.60 -1.60
CA HIS A 241 0.80 8.95 -2.96
C HIS A 241 -0.71 8.74 -3.14
N TYR A 242 -1.27 9.41 -4.16
CA TYR A 242 -2.67 9.33 -4.58
C TYR A 242 -2.75 8.96 -6.06
N ASN A 243 -2.23 7.80 -6.40
CA ASN A 243 -2.25 7.26 -7.75
C ASN A 243 -3.56 6.51 -8.01
N PRO A 244 -4.00 6.36 -9.29
CA PRO A 244 -5.10 5.47 -9.64
C PRO A 244 -4.88 4.09 -9.05
N CYS A 245 -5.88 3.58 -8.32
CA CYS A 245 -5.80 2.30 -7.63
C CYS A 245 -6.61 1.23 -8.34
N TYR A 246 -6.16 -0.02 -8.18
CA TYR A 246 -6.80 -1.20 -8.73
C TYR A 246 -6.98 -2.27 -7.66
N LYS A 247 -8.13 -2.95 -7.71
CA LYS A 247 -8.39 -4.14 -6.91
C LYS A 247 -8.01 -5.37 -7.70
N ILE A 248 -7.03 -6.09 -7.19
CA ILE A 248 -6.53 -7.34 -7.75
C ILE A 248 -7.24 -8.49 -7.03
N VAL A 249 -7.94 -9.34 -7.79
CA VAL A 249 -8.71 -10.49 -7.26
C VAL A 249 -7.99 -11.78 -7.63
N PHE A 250 -7.78 -12.63 -6.63
CA PHE A 250 -7.11 -13.92 -6.78
C PHE A 250 -8.10 -15.09 -6.86
N ASP A 251 -7.60 -16.24 -7.32
CA ASP A 251 -8.37 -17.48 -7.48
C ASP A 251 -8.86 -18.13 -6.18
N ASN A 252 -8.49 -17.61 -5.02
CA ASN A 252 -9.01 -17.97 -3.71
C ASN A 252 -10.10 -17.02 -3.20
N ASN A 253 -10.60 -16.11 -4.07
CA ASN A 253 -11.55 -15.04 -3.80
C ASN A 253 -11.03 -13.93 -2.84
N ASN A 254 -9.75 -13.96 -2.48
CA ASN A 254 -9.14 -12.85 -1.80
C ASN A 254 -8.82 -11.72 -2.79
N SER A 255 -8.70 -10.50 -2.28
CA SER A 255 -8.36 -9.34 -3.09
C SER A 255 -7.52 -8.36 -2.29
N ILE A 256 -6.72 -7.61 -3.01
CA ILE A 256 -5.90 -6.53 -2.49
C ILE A 256 -6.05 -5.31 -3.38
N VAL A 257 -5.77 -4.14 -2.83
CA VAL A 257 -5.69 -2.90 -3.58
C VAL A 257 -4.23 -2.51 -3.73
N ALA A 258 -3.85 -2.03 -4.89
CA ALA A 258 -2.55 -1.44 -5.17
C ALA A 258 -2.70 -0.30 -6.17
N ASP A 259 -1.78 0.67 -6.16
CA ASP A 259 -1.78 1.70 -7.17
C ASP A 259 -1.35 1.16 -8.55
N HIS A 260 -1.54 1.95 -9.59
CA HIS A 260 -1.28 1.56 -10.98
C HIS A 260 0.20 1.24 -11.24
N GLU A 261 1.11 1.87 -10.53
CA GLU A 261 2.57 1.69 -10.69
C GLU A 261 3.16 0.61 -9.79
N HIS A 262 2.38 0.09 -8.82
CA HIS A 262 2.86 -0.95 -7.92
C HIS A 262 3.29 -2.20 -8.68
N ARG A 263 4.44 -2.76 -8.32
CA ARG A 263 5.09 -3.86 -9.05
C ARG A 263 4.84 -5.22 -8.43
N TRP A 264 4.74 -6.18 -9.31
CA TRP A 264 4.46 -7.56 -9.03
C TRP A 264 5.51 -8.45 -9.69
N LEU A 265 6.05 -9.42 -8.97
CA LEU A 265 6.82 -10.51 -9.57
C LEU A 265 5.83 -11.55 -10.11
N ILE A 266 5.61 -11.55 -11.41
CA ILE A 266 4.61 -12.38 -12.09
C ILE A 266 5.27 -13.55 -12.79
N SER A 267 4.71 -14.74 -12.58
CA SER A 267 5.10 -15.97 -13.26
C SER A 267 4.09 -16.33 -14.33
N PHE A 268 4.57 -16.60 -15.54
CA PHE A 268 3.76 -17.15 -16.65
C PHE A 268 4.20 -18.59 -16.98
N ARG A 269 3.22 -19.47 -17.19
CA ARG A 269 3.51 -20.84 -17.64
C ARG A 269 4.05 -20.81 -19.06
N ARG A 270 5.07 -21.68 -19.35
CA ARG A 270 5.61 -21.97 -20.69
C ARG A 270 5.76 -23.47 -20.85
N GLN A 271 6.11 -23.92 -22.05
CA GLN A 271 6.29 -25.37 -22.32
C GLN A 271 7.35 -25.99 -21.40
N GLU A 272 8.44 -25.29 -21.17
CA GLU A 272 9.60 -25.74 -20.38
C GLU A 272 9.57 -25.29 -18.89
N GLY A 273 8.43 -24.80 -18.39
CA GLY A 273 8.32 -24.36 -16.99
C GLY A 273 7.64 -23.02 -16.81
N TYR A 274 8.23 -22.14 -16.01
CA TYR A 274 7.72 -20.80 -15.74
C TYR A 274 8.77 -19.76 -16.04
N ILE A 275 8.33 -18.63 -16.60
CA ILE A 275 9.15 -17.42 -16.72
C ILE A 275 8.64 -16.38 -15.74
N GLU A 276 9.55 -15.65 -15.11
CA GLU A 276 9.23 -14.55 -14.23
C GLU A 276 9.39 -13.20 -14.95
N LYS A 277 8.49 -12.28 -14.71
CA LYS A 277 8.52 -10.92 -15.22
C LYS A 277 8.01 -9.97 -14.14
N VAL A 278 8.67 -8.85 -13.93
CA VAL A 278 8.15 -7.77 -13.10
C VAL A 278 7.18 -6.95 -13.96
N MET A 279 5.95 -6.76 -13.47
CA MET A 279 4.90 -6.00 -14.15
C MET A 279 4.21 -5.06 -13.17
N THR A 280 3.80 -3.88 -13.65
CA THR A 280 2.98 -2.96 -12.87
C THR A 280 1.53 -3.43 -12.78
N THR A 281 0.75 -2.87 -11.86
CA THR A 281 -0.69 -3.18 -11.76
C THR A 281 -1.43 -2.80 -13.04
N GLU A 282 -1.08 -1.68 -13.66
CA GLU A 282 -1.69 -1.24 -14.91
C GLU A 282 -1.31 -2.14 -16.09
N GLU A 283 -0.03 -2.54 -16.21
CA GLU A 283 0.39 -3.52 -17.22
C GLU A 283 -0.37 -4.86 -17.07
N LEU A 284 -0.62 -5.30 -15.84
CA LEU A 284 -1.39 -6.51 -15.55
C LEU A 284 -2.87 -6.33 -15.91
N TYR A 285 -3.44 -5.16 -15.64
CA TYR A 285 -4.82 -4.83 -16.00
C TYR A 285 -5.01 -4.86 -17.52
N GLU A 286 -4.12 -4.25 -18.30
CA GLU A 286 -4.16 -4.28 -19.75
C GLU A 286 -3.86 -5.70 -20.30
N TRP A 287 -2.95 -6.44 -19.65
CA TRP A 287 -2.68 -7.84 -20.02
C TRP A 287 -3.93 -8.72 -19.92
N ILE A 288 -4.68 -8.63 -18.82
CA ILE A 288 -5.91 -9.44 -18.60
C ILE A 288 -7.03 -9.06 -19.58
N LYS A 289 -7.07 -7.83 -20.05
CA LYS A 289 -8.04 -7.37 -21.05
C LYS A 289 -7.75 -7.87 -22.47
N THR A 290 -6.47 -7.96 -22.82
CA THR A 290 -6.01 -8.18 -24.20
C THR A 290 -5.68 -9.63 -24.50
N HIS A 291 -5.44 -10.46 -23.48
CA HIS A 291 -5.07 -11.86 -23.64
C HIS A 291 -6.20 -12.80 -23.21
N ASP A 292 -6.27 -13.96 -23.87
CA ASP A 292 -7.19 -15.00 -23.49
C ASP A 292 -6.86 -15.59 -22.11
N ARG A 293 -7.81 -16.30 -21.52
CA ARG A 293 -7.63 -16.95 -20.21
C ARG A 293 -7.02 -18.35 -20.29
N SER A 294 -6.19 -18.61 -21.28
CA SER A 294 -5.43 -19.86 -21.34
C SER A 294 -4.47 -20.00 -20.15
N SER A 295 -4.11 -21.20 -19.80
CA SER A 295 -3.19 -21.45 -18.68
C SER A 295 -1.80 -20.82 -18.87
N TYR A 296 -1.45 -20.46 -20.09
CA TYR A 296 -0.20 -19.80 -20.47
C TYR A 296 -0.25 -18.28 -20.23
N ASN A 297 -1.43 -17.68 -20.34
CA ASN A 297 -1.63 -16.22 -20.25
C ASN A 297 -2.13 -15.75 -18.89
N ILE A 298 -2.59 -16.64 -18.01
CA ILE A 298 -3.00 -16.27 -16.65
C ILE A 298 -1.77 -15.83 -15.85
N PRO A 299 -1.70 -14.56 -15.40
CA PRO A 299 -0.62 -14.10 -14.53
C PRO A 299 -0.73 -14.76 -13.14
N LYS A 300 0.42 -15.16 -12.61
CA LYS A 300 0.53 -15.91 -11.34
C LYS A 300 1.55 -15.25 -10.42
N ILE A 301 1.23 -15.17 -9.13
CA ILE A 301 2.18 -14.82 -8.08
C ILE A 301 2.62 -16.11 -7.39
N LEU A 302 3.92 -16.34 -7.29
CA LEU A 302 4.49 -17.45 -6.53
C LEU A 302 4.14 -17.29 -5.05
N ASN A 303 3.70 -18.36 -4.39
CA ASN A 303 3.56 -18.33 -2.94
C ASN A 303 4.97 -18.28 -2.29
N PRO A 304 5.12 -17.58 -1.16
CA PRO A 304 6.41 -17.53 -0.46
C PRO A 304 6.82 -18.90 0.07
N LYS A 305 8.10 -19.09 0.34
CA LYS A 305 8.56 -20.20 1.18
C LYS A 305 8.10 -19.98 2.64
N PRO A 306 8.08 -21.03 3.47
CA PRO A 306 7.82 -20.86 4.91
C PRO A 306 8.78 -19.82 5.52
N ILE A 307 8.25 -18.94 6.38
CA ILE A 307 9.10 -17.97 7.07
C ILE A 307 10.13 -18.69 7.94
N ASN A 308 11.37 -18.24 7.87
CA ASN A 308 12.50 -18.80 8.63
C ASN A 308 12.66 -18.02 9.93
N THR A 309 12.17 -18.60 11.02
CA THR A 309 12.21 -18.01 12.37
C THR A 309 12.85 -18.99 13.36
N PRO A 310 13.60 -18.49 14.36
CA PRO A 310 14.28 -19.34 15.32
C PRO A 310 13.30 -20.05 16.24
N LYS A 311 13.75 -21.14 16.87
CA LYS A 311 13.05 -21.75 18.01
C LYS A 311 13.04 -20.79 19.18
N VAL A 312 11.87 -20.64 19.81
CA VAL A 312 11.67 -19.77 20.98
C VAL A 312 11.08 -20.56 22.15
N ASP A 313 11.35 -20.11 23.36
CA ASP A 313 10.72 -20.68 24.55
C ASP A 313 9.28 -20.17 24.63
N LEU A 314 8.34 -21.11 24.53
CA LEU A 314 6.91 -20.83 24.59
C LEU A 314 6.34 -21.22 25.94
N PRO A 315 5.48 -20.40 26.55
CA PRO A 315 4.91 -20.69 27.86
C PRO A 315 3.97 -21.91 27.86
N ILE A 316 3.39 -22.24 26.70
CA ILE A 316 2.56 -23.42 26.48
C ILE A 316 3.14 -24.19 25.30
N ASP A 317 3.18 -25.53 25.40
CA ASP A 317 3.53 -26.37 24.25
C ASP A 317 2.59 -26.04 23.06
N PRO A 318 3.12 -25.81 21.85
CA PRO A 318 2.34 -25.37 20.71
C PRO A 318 1.19 -26.33 20.33
N TYR A 319 1.43 -27.64 20.38
CA TYR A 319 0.41 -28.62 20.09
C TYR A 319 -0.75 -28.56 21.11
N VAL A 320 -0.38 -28.48 22.40
CA VAL A 320 -1.38 -28.37 23.48
C VAL A 320 -2.19 -27.09 23.39
N LEU A 321 -1.56 -25.98 23.02
CA LEU A 321 -2.28 -24.73 22.71
C LEU A 321 -3.24 -24.91 21.54
N GLY A 322 -2.81 -25.54 20.45
CA GLY A 322 -3.63 -25.83 19.28
C GLY A 322 -4.88 -26.65 19.64
N VAL A 323 -4.70 -27.71 20.43
CA VAL A 323 -5.80 -28.53 20.93
C VAL A 323 -6.76 -27.72 21.81
N TRP A 324 -6.23 -26.88 22.71
CA TRP A 324 -7.09 -26.04 23.55
C TRP A 324 -7.83 -24.96 22.76
N LEU A 325 -7.20 -24.36 21.77
CA LEU A 325 -7.85 -23.36 20.91
C LEU A 325 -9.01 -23.96 20.12
N GLY A 326 -8.93 -25.22 19.69
CA GLY A 326 -10.05 -25.98 19.11
C GLY A 326 -11.11 -26.35 20.18
N ASP A 327 -10.85 -27.39 20.95
CA ASP A 327 -11.81 -28.05 21.83
C ASP A 327 -11.75 -27.62 23.29
N GLY A 328 -10.98 -26.59 23.64
CA GLY A 328 -10.85 -26.12 25.02
C GLY A 328 -11.97 -25.20 25.47
N SER A 329 -12.21 -25.17 26.77
CA SER A 329 -13.12 -24.22 27.43
C SER A 329 -12.57 -22.79 27.37
N LYS A 330 -13.43 -21.80 27.09
CA LYS A 330 -13.06 -20.39 27.09
C LYS A 330 -12.57 -19.87 28.45
N SER A 331 -13.01 -20.51 29.55
CA SER A 331 -12.81 -20.01 30.92
C SER A 331 -11.62 -20.65 31.65
N CYS A 332 -11.11 -21.79 31.17
CA CYS A 332 -10.07 -22.55 31.88
C CYS A 332 -9.33 -23.54 30.95
N GLY A 333 -8.39 -24.29 31.53
CA GLY A 333 -7.63 -25.34 30.84
C GLY A 333 -8.35 -26.68 30.70
N LEU A 334 -9.67 -26.68 30.60
CA LEU A 334 -10.49 -27.85 30.34
C LEU A 334 -10.57 -28.10 28.84
N ILE A 335 -10.43 -29.35 28.43
CA ILE A 335 -10.57 -29.81 27.04
C ILE A 335 -11.64 -30.88 26.95
N THR A 336 -12.43 -30.89 25.88
CA THR A 336 -13.50 -31.85 25.59
C THR A 336 -13.10 -32.69 24.39
N GLN A 337 -13.09 -34.04 24.55
CA GLN A 337 -12.69 -34.97 23.49
C GLN A 337 -13.57 -36.24 23.50
N HIS A 338 -13.50 -37.01 22.42
CA HIS A 338 -14.10 -38.35 22.41
C HIS A 338 -13.42 -39.26 23.42
N LYS A 339 -14.18 -40.16 24.02
CA LYS A 339 -13.68 -41.18 24.95
C LYS A 339 -12.62 -42.05 24.26
N GLY A 340 -11.46 -42.19 24.92
CA GLY A 340 -10.33 -42.92 24.36
C GLY A 340 -9.57 -42.21 23.24
N SER A 341 -9.68 -40.89 23.15
CA SER A 341 -8.93 -40.10 22.16
C SER A 341 -7.42 -40.21 22.40
N LYS A 342 -6.68 -40.52 21.35
CA LYS A 342 -5.20 -40.54 21.37
C LYS A 342 -4.58 -39.15 21.63
N LEU A 343 -5.36 -38.10 21.59
CA LEU A 343 -4.92 -36.73 21.97
C LEU A 343 -4.43 -36.66 23.41
N TRP A 344 -5.06 -37.43 24.31
CA TRP A 344 -4.66 -37.47 25.71
C TRP A 344 -3.24 -38.03 25.89
N ASP A 345 -2.91 -39.12 25.17
CA ASP A 345 -1.59 -39.73 25.22
C ASP A 345 -0.51 -38.75 24.70
N GLU A 346 -0.82 -37.99 23.64
CA GLU A 346 0.09 -37.01 23.09
C GLU A 346 0.32 -35.81 24.03
N ILE A 347 -0.75 -35.36 24.73
CA ILE A 347 -0.65 -34.29 25.74
C ILE A 347 0.22 -34.75 26.92
N ILE A 348 0.04 -36.00 27.39
CA ILE A 348 0.86 -36.58 28.48
C ILE A 348 2.32 -36.70 28.04
N LYS A 349 2.57 -37.20 26.85
CA LYS A 349 3.94 -37.33 26.27
C LYS A 349 4.67 -35.97 26.20
N ARG A 350 3.92 -34.87 26.07
CA ARG A 350 4.49 -33.49 26.11
C ARG A 350 4.67 -32.94 27.52
N GLY A 351 4.55 -33.79 28.54
CA GLY A 351 4.84 -33.45 29.93
C GLY A 351 3.68 -32.81 30.71
N TYR A 352 2.46 -32.84 30.18
CA TYR A 352 1.31 -32.32 30.90
C TYR A 352 0.59 -33.43 31.71
N THR A 353 0.14 -33.07 32.90
CA THR A 353 -0.72 -33.92 33.72
C THR A 353 -2.17 -33.60 33.42
N ILE A 354 -2.96 -34.64 33.17
CA ILE A 354 -4.41 -34.51 32.92
C ILE A 354 -5.21 -34.99 34.09
N GLY A 355 -6.33 -34.30 34.38
CA GLY A 355 -7.26 -34.67 35.42
C GLY A 355 -8.21 -35.82 35.00
N ASN A 356 -9.00 -36.30 35.97
CA ASN A 356 -10.02 -37.28 35.72
C ASN A 356 -11.12 -36.68 34.81
N ASN A 357 -11.90 -37.58 34.18
CA ASN A 357 -13.08 -37.14 33.43
C ASN A 357 -14.10 -36.49 34.36
N THR A 358 -14.48 -35.24 34.04
CA THR A 358 -15.49 -34.48 34.83
C THR A 358 -16.84 -34.40 34.14
N GLN A 359 -17.04 -35.15 33.05
CA GLN A 359 -18.33 -35.22 32.36
C GLN A 359 -19.36 -36.01 33.20
N HIS A 360 -20.40 -35.34 33.65
CA HIS A 360 -21.50 -35.91 34.48
C HIS A 360 -22.80 -36.09 33.73
N ASN A 361 -22.89 -35.70 32.44
CA ASN A 361 -24.11 -35.80 31.66
C ASN A 361 -24.19 -37.18 30.97
N LEU A 362 -25.10 -38.02 31.42
CA LEU A 362 -25.35 -39.39 30.91
C LEU A 362 -25.71 -39.41 29.41
N ASP A 363 -26.32 -38.34 28.87
CA ASP A 363 -26.70 -38.25 27.46
C ASP A 363 -25.51 -38.09 26.49
N LYS A 364 -24.26 -37.97 27.01
CA LYS A 364 -23.02 -37.79 26.24
C LYS A 364 -21.96 -38.84 26.63
N GLU A 365 -22.32 -40.09 26.67
CA GLU A 365 -21.43 -41.20 27.08
C GLU A 365 -20.12 -41.34 26.27
N ASN A 366 -20.11 -40.80 25.05
CA ASN A 366 -18.94 -40.89 24.16
C ASN A 366 -17.97 -39.69 24.28
N VAL A 367 -18.16 -38.79 25.25
CA VAL A 367 -17.36 -37.57 25.41
C VAL A 367 -16.68 -37.54 26.77
N GLU A 368 -15.45 -37.16 26.82
CA GLU A 368 -14.64 -36.91 28.00
C GLU A 368 -14.28 -35.43 28.13
N MET A 369 -14.39 -34.91 29.36
CA MET A 369 -13.95 -33.56 29.71
C MET A 369 -12.88 -33.67 30.78
N ARG A 370 -11.65 -33.25 30.45
CA ARG A 370 -10.48 -33.36 31.35
C ARG A 370 -9.76 -32.04 31.47
N THR A 371 -9.36 -31.69 32.68
CA THR A 371 -8.54 -30.50 32.96
C THR A 371 -7.09 -30.81 32.71
N ILE A 372 -6.37 -29.93 32.00
CA ILE A 372 -4.91 -29.96 31.91
C ILE A 372 -4.39 -29.11 33.06
N TYR A 373 -3.67 -29.73 34.01
CA TYR A 373 -3.14 -29.04 35.18
C TYR A 373 -2.06 -28.03 34.78
N GLY A 374 -2.10 -26.85 35.39
CA GLY A 374 -1.16 -25.75 35.11
C GLY A 374 -1.47 -24.95 33.81
N LEU A 375 -2.40 -25.44 32.96
CA LEU A 375 -2.71 -24.74 31.70
C LEU A 375 -3.47 -23.43 31.92
N SER A 376 -4.41 -23.39 32.88
CA SER A 376 -5.24 -22.20 33.14
C SER A 376 -4.43 -20.95 33.52
N SER A 377 -3.36 -21.09 34.33
CA SER A 377 -2.49 -19.98 34.69
C SER A 377 -1.74 -19.43 33.48
N LYS A 378 -1.18 -20.30 32.67
CA LYS A 378 -0.45 -19.94 31.45
C LYS A 378 -1.36 -19.27 30.41
N LEU A 379 -2.60 -19.76 30.26
CA LEU A 379 -3.62 -19.15 29.41
C LEU A 379 -4.01 -17.74 29.89
N LYS A 380 -4.09 -17.55 31.22
CA LYS A 380 -4.37 -16.25 31.84
C LYS A 380 -3.21 -15.26 31.59
N GLU A 381 -1.97 -15.69 31.76
CA GLU A 381 -0.76 -14.89 31.49
C GLU A 381 -0.70 -14.42 30.02
N LEU A 382 -1.12 -15.26 29.07
CA LEU A 382 -1.20 -14.94 27.65
C LEU A 382 -2.50 -14.18 27.25
N ASN A 383 -3.34 -13.83 28.22
CA ASN A 383 -4.65 -13.17 27.97
C ASN A 383 -5.55 -13.94 26.99
N LEU A 384 -5.56 -15.28 27.12
CA LEU A 384 -6.32 -16.17 26.23
C LEU A 384 -7.69 -16.57 26.79
N LEU A 385 -7.89 -16.48 28.13
CA LEU A 385 -9.17 -16.80 28.75
C LEU A 385 -10.23 -15.77 28.33
N GLN A 386 -11.40 -16.24 27.89
CA GLN A 386 -12.49 -15.47 27.28
C GLN A 386 -12.09 -14.69 26.00
N ASN A 387 -10.85 -14.83 25.55
CA ASN A 387 -10.26 -14.09 24.43
C ASN A 387 -9.36 -15.03 23.59
N LYS A 388 -9.95 -16.12 23.08
CA LYS A 388 -9.19 -17.06 22.26
C LYS A 388 -8.63 -16.39 21.01
N HIS A 389 -7.33 -16.50 20.79
CA HIS A 389 -6.59 -16.08 19.60
C HIS A 389 -5.22 -16.78 19.56
N ILE A 390 -4.52 -16.73 18.44
CA ILE A 390 -3.13 -17.19 18.36
C ILE A 390 -2.19 -16.02 18.68
N PRO A 391 -1.46 -16.05 19.82
CA PRO A 391 -0.52 -14.98 20.15
C PRO A 391 0.60 -14.88 19.11
N ASN A 392 1.07 -13.65 18.81
CA ASN A 392 2.11 -13.41 17.81
C ASN A 392 3.40 -14.20 18.04
N ILE A 393 3.78 -14.46 19.31
CA ILE A 393 4.96 -15.24 19.64
C ILE A 393 4.87 -16.67 19.06
N PHE A 394 3.68 -17.27 18.96
CA PHE A 394 3.47 -18.57 18.34
C PHE A 394 3.51 -18.50 16.81
N LEU A 395 2.99 -17.41 16.22
CA LEU A 395 3.07 -17.18 14.76
C LEU A 395 4.49 -16.88 14.28
N ARG A 396 5.40 -16.51 15.17
CA ARG A 396 6.82 -16.20 14.89
C ARG A 396 7.81 -17.21 15.48
N ALA A 397 7.29 -18.29 16.04
CA ALA A 397 8.08 -19.41 16.52
C ALA A 397 8.67 -20.23 15.34
N SER A 398 9.55 -21.20 15.63
CA SER A 398 10.15 -22.03 14.58
C SER A 398 9.13 -22.77 13.73
N TYR A 399 9.56 -23.25 12.57
CA TYR A 399 8.71 -24.03 11.65
C TYR A 399 8.02 -25.20 12.37
N GLU A 400 8.77 -25.99 13.17
CA GLU A 400 8.27 -27.14 13.89
C GLU A 400 7.26 -26.73 14.97
N GLN A 401 7.53 -25.63 15.70
CA GLN A 401 6.61 -25.13 16.72
C GLN A 401 5.29 -24.64 16.10
N ARG A 402 5.34 -23.94 14.97
CA ARG A 402 4.13 -23.55 14.24
C ARG A 402 3.39 -24.75 13.66
N LEU A 403 4.11 -25.77 13.18
CA LEU A 403 3.51 -27.00 12.69
C LEU A 403 2.82 -27.78 13.79
N ASP A 404 3.41 -27.84 14.98
CA ASP A 404 2.77 -28.49 16.14
C ASP A 404 1.50 -27.74 16.56
N LEU A 405 1.51 -26.40 16.53
CA LEU A 405 0.30 -25.60 16.76
C LEU A 405 -0.81 -25.93 15.75
N LEU A 406 -0.46 -25.97 14.46
CA LEU A 406 -1.41 -26.33 13.39
C LEU A 406 -1.95 -27.75 13.57
N ARG A 407 -1.08 -28.71 13.93
CA ARG A 407 -1.47 -30.11 14.20
C ARG A 407 -2.46 -30.24 15.34
N GLY A 408 -2.25 -29.48 16.42
CA GLY A 408 -3.21 -29.44 17.53
C GLY A 408 -4.60 -28.97 17.10
N PHE A 409 -4.67 -27.96 16.26
CA PHE A 409 -5.93 -27.50 15.66
C PHE A 409 -6.54 -28.54 14.72
N MET A 410 -5.74 -29.15 13.85
CA MET A 410 -6.25 -30.08 12.86
C MET A 410 -6.71 -31.39 13.50
N ASP A 411 -6.08 -31.84 14.58
CA ASP A 411 -6.46 -33.02 15.31
C ASP A 411 -7.78 -32.84 16.10
N THR A 412 -8.23 -31.60 16.32
CA THR A 412 -9.53 -31.26 16.91
C THR A 412 -10.60 -31.02 15.84
N ASP A 413 -10.53 -29.88 15.17
CA ASP A 413 -11.55 -29.34 14.25
C ASP A 413 -11.32 -29.64 12.76
N GLY A 414 -10.15 -30.22 12.42
CA GLY A 414 -9.77 -30.47 11.04
C GLY A 414 -10.29 -31.79 10.48
N TYR A 415 -10.44 -31.83 9.16
CA TYR A 415 -10.67 -33.10 8.43
C TYR A 415 -10.04 -33.07 7.03
N TYR A 416 -9.86 -34.24 6.44
CA TYR A 416 -9.40 -34.38 5.07
C TYR A 416 -10.57 -34.73 4.15
N ASN A 417 -10.71 -34.00 3.06
CA ASN A 417 -11.70 -34.29 2.03
C ASN A 417 -11.03 -35.04 0.86
N PRO A 418 -11.22 -36.37 0.75
CA PRO A 418 -10.53 -37.18 -0.25
C PRO A 418 -11.01 -36.88 -1.68
N GLY A 419 -12.27 -36.53 -1.87
CA GLY A 419 -12.81 -36.17 -3.19
C GLY A 419 -12.20 -34.92 -3.78
N ARG A 420 -11.89 -33.93 -2.94
CA ARG A 420 -11.24 -32.69 -3.35
C ARG A 420 -9.74 -32.67 -3.08
N LYS A 421 -9.19 -33.71 -2.44
CA LYS A 421 -7.78 -33.81 -2.01
C LYS A 421 -7.33 -32.57 -1.24
N ARG A 422 -8.12 -32.12 -0.27
CA ARG A 422 -7.88 -30.91 0.53
C ARG A 422 -8.07 -31.19 2.02
N PHE A 423 -7.25 -30.51 2.81
CA PHE A 423 -7.48 -30.34 4.24
C PHE A 423 -8.48 -29.21 4.44
N VAL A 424 -9.36 -29.40 5.40
CA VAL A 424 -10.44 -28.47 5.70
C VAL A 424 -10.53 -28.29 7.20
N MET A 425 -10.67 -27.06 7.64
CA MET A 425 -11.06 -26.70 8.97
C MET A 425 -12.32 -25.86 8.92
N SER A 426 -13.34 -26.26 9.68
CA SER A 426 -14.62 -25.56 9.73
C SER A 426 -14.78 -24.83 11.04
N THR A 427 -15.10 -23.53 10.99
CA THR A 427 -15.35 -22.74 12.21
C THR A 427 -16.52 -21.78 12.06
N GLY A 428 -17.26 -21.57 13.15
CA GLY A 428 -18.24 -20.50 13.30
C GLY A 428 -17.66 -19.24 13.97
N GLN A 429 -16.36 -19.21 14.27
CA GLN A 429 -15.70 -18.12 14.98
C GLN A 429 -14.81 -17.32 14.02
N GLU A 430 -15.05 -16.01 13.93
CA GLU A 430 -14.30 -15.15 13.01
C GLU A 430 -12.82 -15.02 13.39
N TRP A 431 -12.50 -14.93 14.70
CA TRP A 431 -11.13 -14.90 15.17
C TRP A 431 -10.34 -16.13 14.72
N GLN A 432 -10.95 -17.33 14.83
CA GLN A 432 -10.31 -18.59 14.47
C GLN A 432 -10.05 -18.67 12.96
N LYS A 433 -11.01 -18.20 12.13
CA LYS A 433 -10.84 -18.07 10.69
C LYS A 433 -9.62 -17.18 10.36
N ASN A 434 -9.57 -15.99 10.95
CA ASN A 434 -8.53 -15.01 10.66
C ASN A 434 -7.14 -15.48 11.11
N ASP A 435 -7.05 -16.10 12.29
CA ASP A 435 -5.78 -16.56 12.84
C ASP A 435 -5.24 -17.81 12.12
N LEU A 436 -6.14 -18.69 11.65
CA LEU A 436 -5.73 -19.83 10.83
C LEU A 436 -5.21 -19.40 9.46
N ILE A 437 -5.79 -18.38 8.84
CA ILE A 437 -5.26 -17.78 7.60
C ILE A 437 -3.83 -17.30 7.83
N LYS A 438 -3.58 -16.56 8.92
CA LYS A 438 -2.25 -16.08 9.28
C LYS A 438 -1.27 -17.23 9.56
N LEU A 439 -1.70 -18.26 10.28
CA LEU A 439 -0.87 -19.42 10.59
C LEU A 439 -0.49 -20.17 9.31
N LEU A 440 -1.43 -20.46 8.41
CA LEU A 440 -1.19 -21.11 7.13
C LEU A 440 -0.27 -20.29 6.23
N ALA A 441 -0.43 -18.96 6.24
CA ALA A 441 0.43 -18.04 5.49
C ALA A 441 1.89 -18.13 5.93
N THR A 442 2.18 -18.39 7.23
CA THR A 442 3.56 -18.58 7.71
C THR A 442 4.27 -19.80 7.11
N PHE A 443 3.55 -20.72 6.53
CA PHE A 443 4.08 -21.88 5.78
C PHE A 443 4.09 -21.66 4.26
N GLY A 444 3.75 -20.46 3.80
CA GLY A 444 3.58 -20.18 2.37
C GLY A 444 2.34 -20.86 1.76
N ILE A 445 1.39 -21.27 2.56
CA ILE A 445 0.22 -22.03 2.10
C ILE A 445 -0.92 -21.07 1.76
N LYS A 446 -1.35 -21.11 0.50
CA LYS A 446 -2.58 -20.47 0.04
C LYS A 446 -3.80 -21.25 0.53
N CYS A 447 -4.71 -20.60 1.24
CA CYS A 447 -6.00 -21.15 1.59
C CYS A 447 -7.16 -20.50 0.81
N SER A 448 -8.28 -21.19 0.72
CA SER A 448 -9.55 -20.66 0.21
C SER A 448 -10.59 -20.73 1.32
N VAL A 449 -11.34 -19.66 1.51
CA VAL A 449 -12.37 -19.55 2.53
C VAL A 449 -13.73 -19.57 1.86
N PHE A 450 -14.61 -20.48 2.31
CA PHE A 450 -15.97 -20.60 1.83
C PHE A 450 -16.96 -20.33 2.96
N ASN A 451 -17.90 -19.42 2.72
CA ASN A 451 -19.03 -19.21 3.61
C ASN A 451 -20.00 -20.39 3.47
N ILE A 452 -20.34 -21.02 4.58
CA ILE A 452 -21.25 -22.16 4.65
C ILE A 452 -22.30 -21.92 5.72
N ILE A 453 -23.44 -22.60 5.58
CA ILE A 453 -24.47 -22.64 6.63
C ILE A 453 -24.45 -24.03 7.28
N LYS A 454 -24.10 -24.07 8.57
CA LYS A 454 -24.18 -25.28 9.38
C LYS A 454 -25.52 -25.37 10.12
N LYS A 455 -25.97 -26.60 10.41
CA LYS A 455 -27.14 -26.88 11.20
C LYS A 455 -26.73 -27.60 12.48
N LEU A 456 -27.32 -27.19 13.60
CA LEU A 456 -27.22 -27.89 14.87
C LEU A 456 -28.66 -28.05 15.42
N GLY A 457 -29.23 -29.24 15.23
CA GLY A 457 -30.70 -29.43 15.37
C GLY A 457 -31.42 -28.53 14.35
N ASP A 458 -32.40 -27.75 14.82
CA ASP A 458 -33.21 -26.84 14.00
C ASP A 458 -32.52 -25.46 13.79
N LYS A 459 -31.44 -25.18 14.51
CA LYS A 459 -30.72 -23.91 14.42
C LYS A 459 -29.75 -23.92 13.27
N LYS A 460 -29.82 -22.86 12.41
CA LYS A 460 -28.88 -22.61 11.35
C LYS A 460 -27.91 -21.48 11.78
N PHE A 461 -26.64 -21.60 11.48
CA PHE A 461 -25.64 -20.55 11.74
C PHE A 461 -24.62 -20.48 10.62
N ASN A 462 -24.10 -19.28 10.41
CA ASN A 462 -23.04 -19.03 9.44
C ASN A 462 -21.71 -19.59 9.98
N ALA A 463 -20.95 -20.21 9.10
CA ALA A 463 -19.63 -20.75 9.38
C ALA A 463 -18.73 -20.61 8.17
N TRP A 464 -17.45 -20.88 8.35
CA TRP A 464 -16.44 -20.85 7.28
C TRP A 464 -15.73 -22.19 7.19
N ASP A 465 -15.58 -22.69 5.96
CA ASP A 465 -14.63 -23.76 5.63
C ASP A 465 -13.33 -23.14 5.10
N ILE A 466 -12.24 -23.31 5.86
CA ILE A 466 -10.90 -22.94 5.47
C ILE A 466 -10.25 -24.16 4.81
N CYS A 467 -10.09 -24.10 3.48
CA CYS A 467 -9.59 -25.20 2.67
C CYS A 467 -8.16 -24.92 2.20
N PHE A 468 -7.25 -25.86 2.42
CA PHE A 468 -5.87 -25.76 1.97
C PHE A 468 -5.30 -27.10 1.49
N SER A 469 -4.12 -27.06 0.90
CA SER A 469 -3.34 -28.25 0.55
C SER A 469 -1.87 -27.98 0.80
N THR A 470 -1.20 -29.01 1.24
CA THR A 470 0.26 -29.02 1.40
C THR A 470 0.81 -30.34 0.88
N VAL A 471 2.06 -30.35 0.49
CA VAL A 471 2.83 -31.54 0.07
C VAL A 471 4.02 -31.76 0.99
N ASP A 472 4.33 -30.81 1.85
CA ASP A 472 5.55 -30.80 2.65
C ASP A 472 5.38 -31.55 3.97
N PHE A 473 4.13 -31.61 4.49
CA PHE A 473 3.84 -32.23 5.78
C PHE A 473 2.39 -32.72 5.88
N ASN A 474 2.15 -33.69 6.78
CA ASN A 474 0.80 -34.02 7.23
C ASN A 474 0.38 -33.04 8.35
N PRO A 475 -0.71 -32.29 8.18
CA PRO A 475 -1.18 -31.36 9.20
C PRO A 475 -1.87 -32.03 10.39
N PHE A 476 -2.00 -33.35 10.42
CA PHE A 476 -2.46 -34.16 11.56
C PHE A 476 -1.27 -34.85 12.24
N LEU A 477 -1.33 -34.99 13.54
CA LEU A 477 -0.34 -35.71 14.32
C LEU A 477 -0.86 -37.06 14.82
N VAL A 478 -2.06 -37.09 15.36
CA VAL A 478 -2.66 -38.31 15.95
C VAL A 478 -3.86 -38.85 15.18
N ARG A 479 -4.53 -38.00 14.39
CA ARG A 479 -5.64 -38.38 13.50
C ARG A 479 -5.16 -38.46 12.05
N ASN A 480 -5.85 -39.25 11.23
CA ASN A 480 -5.60 -39.31 9.78
C ASN A 480 -4.12 -39.48 9.39
N GLN A 481 -3.35 -40.23 10.17
CA GLN A 481 -1.93 -40.48 9.91
C GLN A 481 -1.70 -41.25 8.61
N GLU A 482 -2.69 -42.03 8.16
CA GLU A 482 -2.68 -42.85 6.94
C GLU A 482 -2.79 -42.01 5.65
N ILE A 483 -3.06 -40.71 5.74
CA ILE A 483 -3.18 -39.86 4.55
C ILE A 483 -1.83 -39.75 3.87
N LYS A 484 -1.69 -40.40 2.72
CA LYS A 484 -0.53 -40.26 1.85
C LYS A 484 -0.56 -38.91 1.17
N ILE A 485 0.36 -38.04 1.56
CA ILE A 485 0.59 -36.78 0.88
C ILE A 485 1.22 -37.07 -0.46
N ASN A 486 0.52 -36.75 -1.55
CA ASN A 486 1.05 -36.94 -2.89
C ASN A 486 2.11 -35.85 -3.15
N LEU A 487 3.38 -36.19 -3.01
CA LEU A 487 4.54 -35.34 -3.30
C LEU A 487 4.69 -34.97 -4.78
N GLY A 488 3.74 -35.38 -5.63
CA GLY A 488 3.78 -35.15 -7.07
C GLY A 488 2.87 -34.02 -7.54
N LYS A 489 3.44 -33.10 -8.30
CA LYS A 489 2.78 -32.06 -9.12
C LYS A 489 1.76 -31.22 -8.40
N ASN A 490 2.24 -30.31 -7.53
CA ASN A 490 1.37 -29.35 -6.88
C ASN A 490 1.18 -28.09 -7.75
N ASN A 491 0.02 -27.95 -8.38
CA ASN A 491 -0.37 -26.74 -9.10
C ASN A 491 -0.74 -25.56 -8.15
N ARG A 492 -0.40 -25.64 -6.86
CA ARG A 492 -0.87 -24.70 -5.82
C ARG A 492 0.24 -23.84 -5.21
N THR A 493 1.41 -23.87 -5.80
CA THR A 493 2.51 -22.97 -5.45
C THR A 493 2.28 -21.53 -5.91
N PHE A 494 1.17 -21.28 -6.59
CA PHE A 494 0.85 -19.96 -7.16
C PHE A 494 -0.54 -19.46 -6.76
N ARG A 495 -0.69 -18.15 -6.71
CA ARG A 495 -1.96 -17.40 -6.73
C ARG A 495 -2.20 -16.94 -8.16
N ASN A 496 -3.30 -17.35 -8.78
CA ASN A 496 -3.67 -16.84 -10.10
C ASN A 496 -4.40 -15.49 -9.92
N ILE A 497 -4.02 -14.49 -10.69
CA ILE A 497 -4.79 -13.24 -10.78
C ILE A 497 -5.93 -13.48 -11.75
N ILE A 498 -7.17 -13.45 -11.26
CA ILE A 498 -8.36 -13.77 -12.07
C ILE A 498 -9.09 -12.52 -12.55
N LYS A 499 -8.92 -11.39 -11.87
CA LYS A 499 -9.57 -10.13 -12.21
C LYS A 499 -8.77 -8.97 -11.66
N ILE A 500 -8.70 -7.88 -12.42
CA ILE A 500 -8.24 -6.58 -11.94
C ILE A 500 -9.30 -5.57 -12.35
N GLU A 501 -9.68 -4.69 -11.45
CA GLU A 501 -10.67 -3.64 -11.69
C GLU A 501 -10.20 -2.33 -11.06
N PRO A 502 -10.37 -1.20 -11.77
CA PRO A 502 -10.11 0.11 -11.19
C PRO A 502 -11.00 0.32 -9.96
N VAL A 503 -10.42 0.92 -8.94
CA VAL A 503 -11.11 1.34 -7.71
C VAL A 503 -10.77 2.79 -7.42
N ASP A 504 -11.43 3.37 -6.43
CA ASP A 504 -11.15 4.73 -6.01
C ASP A 504 -9.68 4.89 -5.63
N THR A 505 -9.12 6.04 -5.97
CA THR A 505 -7.78 6.43 -5.53
C THR A 505 -7.76 6.55 -4.01
N ILE A 506 -6.89 5.78 -3.39
CA ILE A 506 -6.64 5.81 -1.94
C ILE A 506 -5.16 6.15 -1.69
N PRO A 507 -4.83 6.67 -0.51
CA PRO A 507 -3.44 6.96 -0.18
C PRO A 507 -2.59 5.69 -0.20
N THR A 508 -1.48 5.72 -0.91
CA THR A 508 -0.54 4.62 -1.06
C THR A 508 0.87 5.03 -0.63
N GLN A 509 1.68 4.07 -0.21
CA GLN A 509 3.05 4.27 0.22
C GLN A 509 3.91 3.05 -0.12
N CYS A 510 5.19 3.22 -0.42
CA CYS A 510 6.14 2.14 -0.68
C CYS A 510 7.10 1.92 0.47
N ILE A 511 7.56 0.69 0.58
CA ILE A 511 8.76 0.37 1.35
C ILE A 511 9.79 -0.28 0.45
N GLU A 512 11.04 -0.12 0.84
CA GLU A 512 12.19 -0.74 0.25
C GLU A 512 12.83 -1.69 1.26
N VAL A 513 13.31 -2.84 0.77
CA VAL A 513 13.96 -3.86 1.59
C VAL A 513 15.31 -4.26 1.00
N ASP A 514 16.26 -4.68 1.82
CA ASP A 514 17.61 -5.11 1.41
C ASP A 514 17.67 -6.55 0.86
N SER A 515 16.52 -7.17 0.59
CA SER A 515 16.46 -8.51 0.02
C SER A 515 17.02 -8.56 -1.40
N LEU A 516 17.90 -9.52 -1.68
CA LEU A 516 18.44 -9.78 -3.03
C LEU A 516 17.35 -10.12 -4.06
N SER A 517 16.21 -10.61 -3.60
CA SER A 517 15.06 -10.92 -4.47
C SER A 517 14.20 -9.69 -4.77
N HIS A 518 14.48 -8.56 -4.16
CA HIS A 518 13.70 -7.33 -4.28
C HIS A 518 12.21 -7.53 -3.96
N THR A 519 11.89 -8.47 -3.06
CA THR A 519 10.52 -8.81 -2.70
C THR A 519 10.32 -8.75 -1.19
N PHE A 520 9.07 -8.47 -0.79
CA PHE A 520 8.63 -8.61 0.59
C PHE A 520 7.22 -9.20 0.67
N LEU A 521 6.82 -9.60 1.87
CA LEU A 521 5.52 -10.22 2.12
C LEU A 521 4.56 -9.21 2.74
N PHE A 522 3.37 -9.07 2.14
CA PHE A 522 2.34 -8.17 2.64
C PHE A 522 0.95 -8.82 2.69
N GLY A 523 0.01 -8.19 3.41
CA GLY A 523 -1.30 -8.77 3.70
C GLY A 523 -1.21 -9.92 4.70
N TYR A 524 -2.31 -10.21 5.39
CA TYR A 524 -2.37 -11.30 6.35
C TYR A 524 -2.13 -12.69 5.73
N GLU A 525 -2.25 -12.81 4.41
CA GLU A 525 -1.93 -14.03 3.65
C GLU A 525 -0.47 -14.08 3.18
N MET A 526 0.37 -13.14 3.58
CA MET A 526 1.79 -13.07 3.21
C MET A 526 2.01 -13.22 1.70
N ILE A 527 1.39 -12.35 0.91
CA ILE A 527 1.49 -12.35 -0.55
C ILE A 527 2.83 -11.74 -0.96
N VAL A 528 3.51 -12.38 -1.90
CA VAL A 528 4.76 -11.86 -2.44
C VAL A 528 4.48 -10.63 -3.31
N THR A 529 5.17 -9.55 -3.03
CA THR A 529 5.19 -8.35 -3.86
C THR A 529 6.63 -7.93 -4.15
N HIS A 530 6.79 -7.14 -5.19
CA HIS A 530 8.07 -6.56 -5.55
C HIS A 530 8.11 -5.10 -5.09
N ASN A 531 9.26 -4.62 -4.73
CA ASN A 531 9.44 -3.20 -4.43
C ASN A 531 9.04 -2.36 -5.63
N THR A 532 8.46 -1.21 -5.38
CA THR A 532 7.97 -0.35 -6.48
C THR A 532 9.08 0.55 -6.98
N ASN A 533 9.61 0.24 -8.15
CA ASN A 533 10.43 1.18 -8.91
C ASN A 533 9.49 2.02 -9.79
N ALA A 534 9.34 3.31 -9.58
CA ALA A 534 8.49 4.13 -10.43
C ALA A 534 9.03 4.16 -11.87
N LYS A 535 8.35 3.48 -12.81
CA LYS A 535 8.48 3.85 -14.21
C LYS A 535 7.70 5.12 -14.42
N LEU A 536 8.39 6.16 -14.86
CA LEU A 536 7.78 7.35 -15.38
C LEU A 536 7.09 7.01 -16.71
N GLU A 537 5.78 6.80 -16.67
CA GLU A 537 5.05 6.52 -17.90
C GLU A 537 4.76 7.78 -18.70
N ASP A 538 5.00 7.68 -20.02
CA ASP A 538 4.77 8.74 -21.02
C ASP A 538 3.31 8.82 -21.49
N LYS A 539 2.36 8.19 -20.77
CA LYS A 539 0.97 8.07 -21.23
C LYS A 539 0.03 8.89 -20.38
N SER A 540 -0.68 9.80 -21.03
CA SER A 540 -1.85 10.48 -20.46
C SER A 540 -3.11 9.62 -20.58
N PHE A 541 -4.20 10.05 -19.93
CA PHE A 541 -5.52 9.43 -20.11
C PHE A 541 -5.88 9.37 -21.60
N PHE A 542 -6.20 8.17 -22.10
CA PHE A 542 -6.58 7.97 -23.48
C PHE A 542 -8.11 8.15 -23.62
N ASP A 543 -8.53 9.18 -24.36
CA ASP A 543 -9.94 9.38 -24.69
C ASP A 543 -10.34 8.43 -25.83
N SER A 544 -11.15 7.43 -25.50
CA SER A 544 -11.63 6.43 -26.46
C SER A 544 -12.50 6.99 -27.59
N LYS A 545 -13.15 8.15 -27.39
CA LYS A 545 -13.97 8.82 -28.43
C LYS A 545 -13.12 9.52 -29.47
N THR A 546 -12.12 10.26 -28.99
CA THR A 546 -11.25 11.04 -29.90
C THR A 546 -10.04 10.22 -30.36
N ARG A 547 -9.77 9.06 -29.79
CA ARG A 547 -8.58 8.21 -29.99
C ARG A 547 -7.27 8.98 -29.78
N LYS A 548 -7.26 9.96 -28.89
CA LYS A 548 -6.09 10.79 -28.57
C LYS A 548 -5.80 10.75 -27.07
N ASN A 549 -4.54 10.94 -26.73
CA ASN A 549 -4.12 11.17 -25.37
C ASN A 549 -4.62 12.53 -24.88
N GLN A 550 -4.94 12.62 -23.59
CA GLN A 550 -5.31 13.89 -22.96
C GLN A 550 -4.10 14.83 -22.94
N MET A 551 -4.25 16.02 -23.49
CA MET A 551 -3.22 17.04 -23.54
C MET A 551 -3.48 18.11 -22.48
N MET A 552 -2.42 18.75 -22.00
CA MET A 552 -2.54 19.91 -21.11
C MET A 552 -3.26 21.07 -21.82
N LYS A 553 -3.76 22.03 -21.04
CA LYS A 553 -4.38 23.26 -21.60
C LYS A 553 -3.34 24.18 -22.21
N TYR A 554 -3.81 25.08 -23.10
CA TYR A 554 -2.97 26.16 -23.60
C TYR A 554 -2.35 26.98 -22.43
N PRO A 555 -1.04 27.31 -22.44
CA PRO A 555 -0.10 27.27 -23.57
C PRO A 555 0.74 25.98 -23.67
N LEU A 556 0.43 24.93 -22.91
CA LEU A 556 1.16 23.66 -22.87
C LEU A 556 0.43 22.52 -23.62
N ASN A 557 -0.45 22.83 -24.54
CA ASN A 557 -1.24 21.86 -25.30
C ASN A 557 -0.43 20.99 -26.29
N ASN A 558 0.88 21.16 -26.34
CA ASN A 558 1.85 20.29 -26.98
C ASN A 558 2.35 19.16 -26.05
N LEU A 559 2.08 19.25 -24.76
CA LEU A 559 2.49 18.27 -23.75
C LEU A 559 1.31 17.40 -23.33
N MET A 560 1.57 16.13 -23.07
CA MET A 560 0.57 15.22 -22.51
C MET A 560 0.23 15.59 -21.06
N ASP A 561 -1.06 15.51 -20.69
CA ASP A 561 -1.52 15.71 -19.32
C ASP A 561 -1.33 14.42 -18.52
N CYS A 562 -0.10 14.15 -18.09
CA CYS A 562 0.30 12.96 -17.35
C CYS A 562 1.31 13.29 -16.25
N ASN A 563 1.41 12.42 -15.27
CA ASN A 563 2.27 12.63 -14.09
C ASN A 563 3.74 12.89 -14.45
N LYS A 564 4.29 12.14 -15.41
CA LYS A 564 5.68 12.37 -15.87
C LYS A 564 5.89 13.81 -16.36
N VAL A 565 4.98 14.32 -17.18
CA VAL A 565 5.06 15.70 -17.70
C VAL A 565 4.90 16.72 -16.58
N HIS A 566 3.98 16.49 -15.62
CA HIS A 566 3.79 17.38 -14.47
C HIS A 566 5.05 17.48 -13.61
N TYR A 567 5.69 16.35 -13.29
CA TYR A 567 6.94 16.35 -12.54
C TYR A 567 8.11 16.91 -13.33
N THR A 568 8.20 16.61 -14.64
CA THR A 568 9.21 17.19 -15.53
C THR A 568 9.09 18.72 -15.57
N LEU A 569 7.86 19.25 -15.65
CA LEU A 569 7.59 20.68 -15.57
C LEU A 569 7.95 21.26 -14.20
N GLN A 570 7.65 20.54 -13.12
CA GLN A 570 7.99 20.97 -11.76
C GLN A 570 9.50 21.10 -11.58
N LEU A 571 10.27 20.07 -11.89
CA LEU A 571 11.73 20.09 -11.82
C LEU A 571 12.32 21.11 -12.80
N SER A 572 11.78 21.22 -14.01
CA SER A 572 12.19 22.22 -15.00
C SER A 572 11.93 23.65 -14.54
N THR A 573 10.85 23.88 -13.79
CA THR A 573 10.54 25.19 -13.22
C THR A 573 11.53 25.56 -12.13
N TYR A 574 11.89 24.63 -11.26
CA TYR A 574 12.93 24.85 -10.25
C TYR A 574 14.30 25.12 -10.90
N ALA A 575 14.68 24.34 -11.90
CA ALA A 575 15.91 24.55 -12.66
C ALA A 575 15.95 25.93 -13.33
N TRP A 576 14.84 26.35 -13.93
CA TRP A 576 14.72 27.67 -14.53
C TRP A 576 14.83 28.79 -13.49
N MET A 577 14.20 28.64 -12.33
CA MET A 577 14.31 29.59 -11.23
C MET A 577 15.75 29.73 -10.72
N LEU A 578 16.49 28.63 -10.61
CA LEU A 578 17.92 28.59 -10.23
C LEU A 578 18.81 29.27 -11.30
N GLN A 579 18.61 28.99 -12.59
CA GLN A 579 19.35 29.66 -13.66
C GLN A 579 19.06 31.17 -13.77
N MET A 580 17.93 31.59 -13.22
CA MET A 580 17.66 33.02 -13.14
C MET A 580 18.27 33.65 -11.88
N LEU A 581 18.63 32.83 -10.86
CA LEU A 581 19.44 33.29 -9.73
C LEU A 581 20.89 33.53 -10.17
N ASP A 582 21.50 32.58 -10.89
CA ASP A 582 22.78 32.75 -11.54
C ASP A 582 22.79 32.08 -12.92
N PRO A 583 22.94 32.84 -14.04
CA PRO A 583 23.02 32.28 -15.38
C PRO A 583 24.18 31.29 -15.60
N LYS A 584 25.19 31.29 -14.72
CA LYS A 584 26.32 30.35 -14.76
C LYS A 584 25.93 28.94 -14.27
N PHE A 585 24.80 28.78 -13.60
CA PHE A 585 24.35 27.46 -13.15
C PHE A 585 24.07 26.57 -14.35
N ASN A 586 24.79 25.46 -14.38
CA ASN A 586 24.68 24.42 -15.37
C ASN A 586 23.75 23.31 -14.82
N ILE A 587 22.54 23.19 -15.33
CA ILE A 587 21.62 22.14 -14.95
C ILE A 587 22.11 20.83 -15.54
N LYS A 588 22.83 20.05 -14.74
CA LYS A 588 23.41 18.77 -15.15
C LYS A 588 22.35 17.69 -15.19
N LYS A 589 21.43 17.71 -14.24
CA LYS A 589 20.51 16.61 -14.08
C LYS A 589 19.23 17.06 -13.40
N LEU A 590 18.11 16.78 -14.03
CA LEU A 590 16.78 16.80 -13.43
C LEU A 590 16.37 15.35 -13.25
N THR A 591 16.22 14.93 -12.03
CA THR A 591 16.05 13.52 -11.75
C THR A 591 14.86 13.34 -10.85
N LEU A 592 13.92 12.53 -11.32
CA LEU A 592 12.99 11.88 -10.43
C LEU A 592 13.74 10.71 -9.83
N ILE A 593 14.10 10.85 -8.57
CA ILE A 593 14.77 9.79 -7.86
C ILE A 593 13.79 8.70 -7.54
N HIS A 594 14.22 7.57 -7.94
CA HIS A 594 13.74 6.30 -7.51
C HIS A 594 14.89 5.62 -6.77
N TYR A 595 14.74 5.42 -5.46
CA TYR A 595 15.65 4.55 -4.73
C TYR A 595 15.26 3.11 -5.01
N ASP A 596 16.21 2.29 -5.50
CA ASP A 596 16.09 0.86 -5.49
C ASP A 596 16.59 0.27 -4.15
N HIS A 597 16.48 -1.01 -3.99
CA HIS A 597 16.61 -1.76 -2.76
C HIS A 597 18.00 -1.96 -2.22
N GLU A 598 19.00 -1.75 -3.05
CA GLU A 598 20.41 -1.87 -2.68
C GLU A 598 20.97 -0.54 -2.22
N GLY A 599 20.07 0.48 -2.06
CA GLY A 599 20.48 1.88 -1.95
C GLY A 599 20.97 2.39 -3.30
N ASN A 600 20.74 1.62 -4.40
CA ASN A 600 20.96 2.10 -5.74
C ASN A 600 19.82 3.04 -6.09
N VAL A 601 20.19 4.22 -6.44
CA VAL A 601 19.29 5.26 -6.92
C VAL A 601 19.03 4.97 -8.39
N THR A 602 17.80 4.59 -8.75
CA THR A 602 17.42 4.62 -10.16
C THR A 602 16.99 6.04 -10.49
N GLU A 603 17.84 6.69 -11.20
CA GLU A 603 17.64 8.04 -11.64
C GLU A 603 16.87 8.05 -12.96
N HIS A 604 15.66 8.57 -12.94
CA HIS A 604 14.97 8.91 -14.17
C HIS A 604 15.32 10.33 -14.54
N VAL A 605 16.33 10.47 -15.34
CA VAL A 605 16.70 11.77 -15.91
C VAL A 605 15.55 12.22 -16.82
N VAL A 606 15.04 13.41 -16.54
CA VAL A 606 13.98 14.03 -17.33
C VAL A 606 14.54 15.24 -18.09
N ASP A 607 13.91 15.54 -19.22
CA ASP A 607 14.32 16.65 -20.06
C ASP A 607 14.06 18.00 -19.39
N TYR A 608 14.94 18.95 -19.65
CA TYR A 608 14.75 20.32 -19.19
C TYR A 608 13.81 21.08 -20.13
N LEU A 609 12.52 21.16 -19.79
CA LEU A 609 11.46 21.82 -20.57
C LEU A 609 11.49 23.35 -20.37
N LYS A 610 12.63 23.99 -20.57
CA LYS A 610 12.85 25.41 -20.30
C LYS A 610 11.89 26.34 -21.05
N ASP A 611 11.69 26.07 -22.35
CA ASP A 611 10.82 26.90 -23.17
C ASP A 611 9.34 26.77 -22.78
N ASP A 612 8.90 25.57 -22.40
CA ASP A 612 7.57 25.30 -21.89
C ASP A 612 7.32 26.02 -20.56
N VAL A 613 8.27 26.00 -19.65
CA VAL A 613 8.23 26.77 -18.39
C VAL A 613 8.10 28.26 -18.67
N ILE A 614 8.89 28.79 -19.58
CA ILE A 614 8.82 30.21 -19.96
C ILE A 614 7.45 30.56 -20.55
N ARG A 615 6.87 29.68 -21.40
CA ARG A 615 5.53 29.88 -21.97
C ARG A 615 4.47 29.87 -20.86
N MET A 616 4.54 28.92 -19.93
CA MET A 616 3.64 28.81 -18.78
C MET A 616 3.67 30.07 -17.91
N CYS A 617 4.83 30.52 -17.52
CA CYS A 617 5.00 31.70 -16.68
C CYS A 617 4.54 33.01 -17.38
N LYS A 618 4.84 33.17 -18.69
CA LYS A 618 4.35 34.30 -19.48
C LYS A 618 2.83 34.30 -19.60
N TRP A 619 2.22 33.15 -19.80
CA TRP A 619 0.76 32.98 -19.87
C TRP A 619 0.12 33.38 -18.54
N HIS A 620 0.61 32.87 -17.41
CA HIS A 620 0.06 33.17 -16.09
C HIS A 620 0.17 34.68 -15.77
N LYS A 621 1.32 35.30 -16.02
CA LYS A 621 1.50 36.75 -15.87
C LYS A 621 0.47 37.53 -16.70
N LYS A 622 0.21 37.10 -17.94
CA LYS A 622 -0.82 37.73 -18.79
C LYS A 622 -2.23 37.58 -18.21
N GLN A 623 -2.58 36.41 -17.68
CA GLN A 623 -3.90 36.17 -17.05
C GLN A 623 -4.10 37.05 -15.81
N THR A 624 -3.07 37.20 -14.98
CA THR A 624 -3.11 38.06 -13.78
C THR A 624 -3.37 39.53 -14.19
N LEU A 625 -2.65 40.05 -15.19
CA LEU A 625 -2.87 41.40 -15.71
C LEU A 625 -4.25 41.61 -16.32
N LEU A 626 -4.84 40.60 -16.97
CA LEU A 626 -6.20 40.67 -17.52
C LEU A 626 -7.25 40.71 -16.41
N LYS A 627 -7.05 39.94 -15.33
CA LYS A 627 -7.94 39.96 -14.15
C LYS A 627 -7.91 41.33 -13.47
N GLU A 628 -6.74 41.89 -13.20
CA GLU A 628 -6.60 43.22 -12.63
C GLU A 628 -7.34 44.29 -13.46
N LYS A 629 -7.20 44.25 -14.78
CA LYS A 629 -7.92 45.16 -15.70
C LYS A 629 -9.43 44.94 -15.71
N ALA A 630 -9.91 43.73 -15.49
CA ALA A 630 -11.34 43.43 -15.40
C ALA A 630 -11.94 43.92 -14.06
N ASP A 631 -11.20 43.71 -12.96
CA ASP A 631 -11.61 44.16 -11.62
C ASP A 631 -11.59 45.67 -11.50
N SER A 632 -10.66 46.36 -12.15
CA SER A 632 -10.65 47.87 -12.21
C SER A 632 -11.78 48.46 -13.07
N ARG A 633 -12.51 47.67 -13.84
CA ARG A 633 -13.67 48.10 -14.65
C ARG A 633 -15.02 47.81 -14.01
N LYS A 634 -15.06 47.12 -12.86
CA LYS A 634 -16.34 46.97 -12.12
C LYS A 634 -16.77 48.33 -11.57
N PRO A 635 -18.06 48.74 -11.69
CA PRO A 635 -18.56 49.97 -11.05
C PRO A 635 -18.37 49.84 -9.54
N ILE A 636 -17.93 50.93 -8.92
CA ILE A 636 -18.00 51.08 -7.46
C ILE A 636 -19.47 51.16 -7.14
N GLU A 637 -20.04 50.10 -6.58
CA GLU A 637 -21.38 50.19 -5.94
C GLU A 637 -21.22 51.08 -4.69
N PHE A 638 -21.91 52.23 -4.72
CA PHE A 638 -22.03 53.16 -3.62
C PHE A 638 -23.06 52.69 -2.61
#